data_3b48caa74cc200ff39efdbb0df1b7308
#
_entry.id   3b48caa74cc200ff39efdbb0df1b7308
#
_cell.length_a   1.000
_cell.length_b   1.000
_cell.length_c   1.000
_cell.angle_alpha   90.00
_cell.angle_beta   90.00
_cell.angle_gamma   90.00
#
_symmetry.space_group_name_H-M   'P 1'
#
loop_
_entity.id
_entity.type
_entity.pdbx_description
1 polymer ?
#
loop_
_entity_poly.entity_id
_entity_poly.type
_entity_poly.pdbx_seq_one_letter_code
_entity_poly.pdbx_strand_id
1 'polypeptide(L)'
;MILTSSIILGFIRVCFMLLVLYYLNRKLVNPSPTNNFLEFLVNQWFKYGSLIGIIVFVTVQLSIYTLINCVLLLVVVIVVDYVGLRDLRRFREYVDDVSRRNIYNTIKSIELKRPILSWFAVRRLSGSKPQGWLVFILVVVLAAITFGSRYYFFRYDQYSLSGVWIADLQKVIDFDSQIWFLNDTAVNGDLAFVNFYSKMANVSPEIALQSMGLLESTMLSIMLFWVIRKISPSDSIAPIVAALSFALAYTLMPTNIYFLLQNRPIFLAISFGLPVMVFLLRPNLLKYRKINYLFSIMAAFVTIGLVDLFTLYILFPPFLLLGGLFTRRKSMRYYGVGVIAYLMACAVVLAIYALICLYFGADLGIFLHSNLLSVSSYTYIPQLLIPFENLIDYYQLSTVVSMVLLLKFVFYDKEKNWGAAVAFLLYFNLLVLLSKINNEWIDGDLMKQALSVFMAVVIGINVAVIIRLFNPLTVKLNRLNPIAVAATVAGMLYLAVYYQKDTISKLTLADTTPKQVLDAYDKISRTYFPFSYAVVNDYTAQTISTNKHFFVNYADFMNDYPALDSIYFKNHDNPKFFKKHPEYVLPKSVLLFIFNGTPDMYGEENGDISPALMKQMDMLKKRGRKIGVFYTNKNVKVYEIVNEAYQSKVPDLIF
;
A
#
# COMPACT_ATOMS: atom_id res chain seq x y z
N MET A 1 8.72 19.98 4.84
CA MET A 1 7.42 20.41 4.28
C MET A 1 7.15 19.89 2.87
N ILE A 2 8.14 19.72 2.03
CA ILE A 2 8.01 19.31 0.61
C ILE A 2 7.74 17.81 0.47
N LEU A 3 8.36 16.95 1.27
CA LEU A 3 8.05 15.52 1.29
C LEU A 3 6.56 15.27 1.62
N THR A 4 6.04 15.98 2.61
CA THR A 4 4.64 15.86 3.01
C THR A 4 3.67 16.34 1.92
N SER A 5 3.99 17.41 1.19
CA SER A 5 3.18 17.87 0.08
C SER A 5 3.22 16.91 -1.11
N SER A 6 4.32 16.21 -1.32
CA SER A 6 4.47 15.23 -2.41
C SER A 6 3.67 13.94 -2.17
N ILE A 7 3.60 13.44 -0.92
CA ILE A 7 2.75 12.31 -0.54
C ILE A 7 1.27 12.65 -0.80
N ILE A 8 0.82 13.81 -0.32
CA ILE A 8 -0.55 14.27 -0.52
C ILE A 8 -0.85 14.48 -2.00
N LEU A 9 0.09 15.07 -2.75
CA LEU A 9 -0.06 15.29 -4.18
C LEU A 9 -0.16 13.97 -4.95
N GLY A 10 0.64 12.96 -4.60
CA GLY A 10 0.56 11.62 -5.17
C GLY A 10 -0.81 10.98 -4.92
N PHE A 11 -1.31 11.05 -3.69
CA PHE A 11 -2.66 10.59 -3.34
C PHE A 11 -3.76 11.29 -4.14
N ILE A 12 -3.70 12.63 -4.24
CA ILE A 12 -4.68 13.42 -5.02
C ILE A 12 -4.63 13.03 -6.50
N ARG A 13 -3.45 12.82 -7.08
CA ARG A 13 -3.30 12.37 -8.49
C ARG A 13 -3.96 11.02 -8.72
N VAL A 14 -3.74 10.04 -7.83
CA VAL A 14 -4.40 8.73 -7.93
C VAL A 14 -5.92 8.87 -7.81
N CYS A 15 -6.42 9.62 -6.83
CA CYS A 15 -7.85 9.88 -6.69
C CYS A 15 -8.44 10.53 -7.95
N PHE A 16 -7.77 11.53 -8.51
CA PHE A 16 -8.19 12.20 -9.74
C PHE A 16 -8.22 11.24 -10.93
N MET A 17 -7.19 10.41 -11.11
CA MET A 17 -7.16 9.39 -12.15
C MET A 17 -8.31 8.40 -12.03
N LEU A 18 -8.60 7.91 -10.83
CA LEU A 18 -9.73 7.01 -10.57
C LEU A 18 -11.06 7.67 -10.91
N LEU A 19 -11.23 8.97 -10.58
CA LEU A 19 -12.44 9.73 -10.93
C LEU A 19 -12.60 9.91 -12.44
N VAL A 20 -11.51 10.22 -13.14
CA VAL A 20 -11.51 10.33 -14.62
C VAL A 20 -11.86 8.99 -15.25
N LEU A 21 -11.25 7.89 -14.80
CA LEU A 21 -11.55 6.54 -15.28
C LEU A 21 -13.01 6.15 -15.01
N TYR A 22 -13.52 6.46 -13.83
CA TYR A 22 -14.94 6.24 -13.51
C TYR A 22 -15.86 7.03 -14.44
N TYR A 23 -15.56 8.31 -14.67
CA TYR A 23 -16.34 9.15 -15.56
C TYR A 23 -16.33 8.62 -17.00
N LEU A 24 -15.15 8.28 -17.53
CA LEU A 24 -14.99 7.72 -18.88
C LEU A 24 -15.73 6.38 -19.01
N ASN A 25 -15.56 5.49 -18.06
CA ASN A 25 -16.26 4.19 -18.07
C ASN A 25 -17.77 4.39 -18.08
N ARG A 26 -18.29 5.29 -17.28
CA ARG A 26 -19.73 5.56 -17.20
C ARG A 26 -20.29 6.23 -18.46
N LYS A 27 -19.49 7.09 -19.11
CA LYS A 27 -19.92 7.84 -20.30
C LYS A 27 -19.80 7.00 -21.56
N LEU A 28 -18.71 6.28 -21.74
CA LEU A 28 -18.36 5.62 -22.99
C LEU A 28 -18.78 4.14 -23.03
N VAL A 29 -18.64 3.45 -21.91
CA VAL A 29 -18.68 1.99 -21.89
C VAL A 29 -19.97 1.45 -21.28
N ASN A 30 -20.32 1.85 -20.10
CA ASN A 30 -21.40 1.24 -19.34
C ASN A 30 -22.35 2.28 -18.70
N PRO A 31 -23.35 2.76 -19.44
CA PRO A 31 -24.32 3.74 -18.94
C PRO A 31 -25.31 3.16 -17.92
N SER A 32 -25.10 1.92 -17.42
CA SER A 32 -26.07 1.28 -16.54
C SER A 32 -26.20 2.05 -15.19
N PRO A 33 -27.42 2.27 -14.69
CA PRO A 33 -27.67 3.05 -13.49
C PRO A 33 -27.25 2.33 -12.19
N THR A 34 -26.87 1.07 -12.28
CA THR A 34 -26.52 0.22 -11.12
C THR A 34 -25.06 0.31 -10.72
N ASN A 35 -24.18 0.91 -11.53
CA ASN A 35 -22.78 1.06 -11.22
C ASN A 35 -22.52 2.29 -10.35
N ASN A 36 -22.56 2.11 -9.05
CA ASN A 36 -22.05 3.08 -8.09
C ASN A 36 -20.51 3.14 -8.16
N PHE A 37 -19.93 4.27 -7.77
CA PHE A 37 -18.47 4.45 -7.73
C PHE A 37 -17.76 3.35 -6.93
N LEU A 38 -18.33 2.90 -5.81
CA LEU A 38 -17.80 1.82 -4.99
C LEU A 38 -17.72 0.48 -5.77
N GLU A 39 -18.78 0.11 -6.48
CA GLU A 39 -18.80 -1.12 -7.30
C GLU A 39 -17.79 -1.02 -8.45
N PHE A 40 -17.69 0.15 -9.07
CA PHE A 40 -16.68 0.41 -10.08
C PHE A 40 -15.28 0.21 -9.50
N LEU A 41 -14.94 0.88 -8.39
CA LEU A 41 -13.62 0.80 -7.77
C LEU A 41 -13.23 -0.65 -7.44
N VAL A 42 -14.11 -1.39 -6.77
CA VAL A 42 -13.83 -2.78 -6.37
C VAL A 42 -13.67 -3.70 -7.59
N ASN A 43 -14.57 -3.59 -8.57
CA ASN A 43 -14.50 -4.43 -9.77
C ASN A 43 -13.25 -4.12 -10.61
N GLN A 44 -12.86 -2.85 -10.73
CA GLN A 44 -11.67 -2.47 -11.49
C GLN A 44 -10.40 -2.87 -10.75
N TRP A 45 -10.36 -2.68 -9.41
CA TRP A 45 -9.24 -3.14 -8.59
C TRP A 45 -9.05 -4.65 -8.69
N PHE A 46 -10.11 -5.42 -8.47
CA PHE A 46 -10.09 -6.87 -8.61
C PHE A 46 -9.60 -7.33 -9.99
N LYS A 47 -10.09 -6.71 -11.06
CA LYS A 47 -9.81 -7.16 -12.42
C LYS A 47 -8.52 -6.57 -12.98
N TYR A 48 -8.46 -5.26 -13.08
CA TYR A 48 -7.32 -4.58 -13.72
C TYR A 48 -6.17 -4.32 -12.76
N GLY A 49 -6.43 -4.14 -11.48
CA GLY A 49 -5.39 -4.10 -10.47
C GLY A 49 -4.57 -5.39 -10.44
N SER A 50 -5.24 -6.55 -10.44
CA SER A 50 -4.54 -7.83 -10.53
C SER A 50 -3.81 -8.03 -11.87
N LEU A 51 -4.37 -7.57 -12.97
CA LEU A 51 -3.68 -7.63 -14.26
C LEU A 51 -2.45 -6.72 -14.34
N ILE A 52 -2.45 -5.57 -13.64
CA ILE A 52 -1.27 -4.72 -13.53
C ILE A 52 -0.10 -5.50 -12.93
N GLY A 53 -0.31 -6.23 -11.83
CA GLY A 53 0.74 -7.05 -11.22
C GLY A 53 1.35 -8.05 -12.19
N ILE A 54 0.51 -8.76 -12.96
CA ILE A 54 0.97 -9.72 -13.96
C ILE A 54 1.69 -9.00 -15.12
N ILE A 55 1.16 -7.88 -15.61
CA ILE A 55 1.76 -7.11 -16.70
C ILE A 55 3.14 -6.59 -16.28
N VAL A 56 3.26 -6.03 -15.08
CA VAL A 56 4.56 -5.57 -14.57
C VAL A 56 5.54 -6.74 -14.48
N PHE A 57 5.11 -7.88 -13.92
CA PHE A 57 5.95 -9.09 -13.86
C PHE A 57 6.44 -9.51 -15.26
N VAL A 58 5.54 -9.69 -16.21
CA VAL A 58 5.88 -10.14 -17.56
C VAL A 58 6.78 -9.13 -18.29
N THR A 59 6.50 -7.83 -18.18
CA THR A 59 7.29 -6.81 -18.86
C THR A 59 8.69 -6.67 -18.29
N VAL A 60 8.88 -6.83 -16.98
CA VAL A 60 10.20 -6.88 -16.34
C VAL A 60 10.98 -8.12 -16.80
N GLN A 61 10.33 -9.31 -16.81
CA GLN A 61 10.98 -10.54 -17.27
C GLN A 61 11.39 -10.50 -18.75
N LEU A 62 10.63 -9.76 -19.57
CA LEU A 62 10.96 -9.55 -20.98
C LEU A 62 11.91 -8.39 -21.23
N SER A 63 12.38 -7.71 -20.19
CA SER A 63 13.26 -6.52 -20.26
C SER A 63 12.69 -5.36 -21.08
N ILE A 64 11.36 -5.20 -21.07
CA ILE A 64 10.63 -4.12 -21.78
C ILE A 64 9.80 -3.24 -20.82
N TYR A 65 10.06 -3.34 -19.53
CA TYR A 65 9.28 -2.62 -18.53
C TYR A 65 9.48 -1.10 -18.64
N THR A 66 8.44 -0.43 -19.08
CA THR A 66 8.27 1.03 -19.03
C THR A 66 6.80 1.33 -18.74
N LEU A 67 6.51 2.50 -18.16
CA LEU A 67 5.12 2.90 -17.92
C LEU A 67 4.27 2.87 -19.21
N ILE A 68 4.84 3.32 -20.32
CA ILE A 68 4.16 3.36 -21.63
C ILE A 68 3.78 1.94 -22.07
N ASN A 69 4.70 0.99 -21.99
CA ASN A 69 4.44 -0.40 -22.39
C ASN A 69 3.39 -1.06 -21.51
N CYS A 70 3.45 -0.81 -20.17
CA CYS A 70 2.44 -1.32 -19.25
C CYS A 70 1.05 -0.75 -19.55
N VAL A 71 0.94 0.56 -19.78
CA VAL A 71 -0.32 1.22 -20.11
C VAL A 71 -0.84 0.71 -21.47
N LEU A 72 0.02 0.53 -22.46
CA LEU A 72 -0.35 0.03 -23.78
C LEU A 72 -0.90 -1.40 -23.69
N LEU A 73 -0.22 -2.30 -22.97
CA LEU A 73 -0.69 -3.66 -22.72
C LEU A 73 -2.02 -3.66 -21.95
N LEU A 74 -2.15 -2.80 -20.95
CA LEU A 74 -3.41 -2.67 -20.20
C LEU A 74 -4.56 -2.21 -21.10
N VAL A 75 -4.31 -1.25 -21.99
CA VAL A 75 -5.30 -0.79 -22.98
C VAL A 75 -5.69 -1.94 -23.92
N VAL A 76 -4.73 -2.72 -24.41
CA VAL A 76 -5.02 -3.91 -25.25
C VAL A 76 -5.91 -4.89 -24.50
N VAL A 77 -5.59 -5.19 -23.24
CA VAL A 77 -6.41 -6.10 -22.42
C VAL A 77 -7.82 -5.53 -22.21
N ILE A 78 -7.94 -4.23 -21.93
CA ILE A 78 -9.25 -3.56 -21.78
C ILE A 78 -10.05 -3.67 -23.07
N VAL A 79 -9.45 -3.41 -24.22
CA VAL A 79 -10.09 -3.52 -25.53
C VAL A 79 -10.57 -4.95 -25.78
N VAL A 80 -9.71 -5.96 -25.54
CA VAL A 80 -10.06 -7.37 -25.68
C VAL A 80 -11.23 -7.76 -24.75
N ASP A 81 -11.25 -7.23 -23.55
CA ASP A 81 -12.31 -7.50 -22.58
C ASP A 81 -13.66 -6.92 -23.01
N TYR A 82 -13.67 -5.71 -23.55
CA TYR A 82 -14.90 -5.04 -23.96
C TYR A 82 -15.44 -5.55 -25.30
N VAL A 83 -14.58 -5.77 -26.25
CA VAL A 83 -14.96 -6.20 -27.61
C VAL A 83 -15.14 -7.71 -27.68
N GLY A 84 -14.37 -8.46 -26.89
CA GLY A 84 -14.26 -9.91 -26.96
C GLY A 84 -13.30 -10.40 -28.05
N LEU A 85 -12.56 -11.45 -27.74
CA LEU A 85 -11.57 -12.02 -28.68
C LEU A 85 -12.18 -12.42 -30.05
N ARG A 86 -13.43 -12.85 -30.06
CA ARG A 86 -14.12 -13.28 -31.30
C ARG A 86 -14.55 -12.12 -32.19
N ASP A 87 -14.80 -10.94 -31.57
CA ASP A 87 -15.32 -9.78 -32.27
C ASP A 87 -14.24 -8.71 -32.53
N LEU A 88 -12.96 -9.02 -32.28
CA LEU A 88 -11.84 -8.08 -32.54
C LEU A 88 -11.81 -7.63 -34.01
N ARG A 89 -12.29 -8.47 -34.94
CA ARG A 89 -12.47 -8.07 -36.35
C ARG A 89 -13.49 -6.95 -36.52
N ARG A 90 -14.45 -6.81 -35.60
CA ARG A 90 -15.49 -5.78 -35.60
C ARG A 90 -15.11 -4.57 -34.72
N PHE A 91 -13.86 -4.52 -34.22
CA PHE A 91 -13.40 -3.42 -33.40
C PHE A 91 -13.59 -2.06 -34.07
N ARG A 92 -13.34 -1.98 -35.37
CA ARG A 92 -13.56 -0.75 -36.15
C ARG A 92 -15.03 -0.35 -36.15
N GLU A 93 -15.94 -1.29 -36.42
CA GLU A 93 -17.39 -1.04 -36.38
C GLU A 93 -17.84 -0.57 -34.99
N TYR A 94 -17.29 -1.17 -33.93
CA TYR A 94 -17.58 -0.77 -32.55
C TYR A 94 -17.09 0.66 -32.25
N VAL A 95 -15.88 1.01 -32.65
CA VAL A 95 -15.32 2.36 -32.51
C VAL A 95 -16.15 3.38 -33.30
N ASP A 96 -16.54 3.04 -34.53
CA ASP A 96 -17.37 3.89 -35.37
C ASP A 96 -18.77 4.11 -34.76
N ASP A 97 -19.38 3.07 -34.18
CA ASP A 97 -20.68 3.18 -33.51
C ASP A 97 -20.61 4.03 -32.24
N VAL A 98 -19.57 3.86 -31.42
CA VAL A 98 -19.33 4.68 -30.23
C VAL A 98 -19.08 6.14 -30.62
N SER A 99 -18.26 6.39 -31.64
CA SER A 99 -17.98 7.72 -32.17
C SER A 99 -19.24 8.38 -32.70
N ARG A 100 -20.00 7.72 -33.56
CA ARG A 100 -21.27 8.24 -34.11
C ARG A 100 -22.25 8.58 -32.99
N ARG A 101 -22.39 7.71 -31.99
CA ARG A 101 -23.25 7.96 -30.83
C ARG A 101 -22.84 9.18 -30.04
N ASN A 102 -21.53 9.34 -29.81
CA ASN A 102 -21.00 10.50 -29.10
C ASN A 102 -21.19 11.80 -29.90
N ILE A 103 -20.88 11.79 -31.19
CA ILE A 103 -21.08 12.93 -32.10
C ILE A 103 -22.56 13.31 -32.12
N TYR A 104 -23.45 12.35 -32.33
CA TYR A 104 -24.90 12.59 -32.32
C TYR A 104 -25.39 13.21 -31.01
N ASN A 105 -24.95 12.69 -29.87
CA ASN A 105 -25.32 13.22 -28.56
C ASN A 105 -24.77 14.65 -28.34
N THR A 106 -23.58 14.95 -28.87
CA THR A 106 -22.98 16.28 -28.80
C THR A 106 -23.76 17.27 -29.67
N ILE A 107 -24.05 16.92 -30.91
CA ILE A 107 -24.86 17.75 -31.83
C ILE A 107 -26.23 18.03 -31.23
N LYS A 108 -26.93 16.99 -30.74
CA LYS A 108 -28.21 17.12 -30.09
C LYS A 108 -28.20 18.04 -28.84
N SER A 109 -27.07 18.01 -28.10
CA SER A 109 -26.91 18.90 -26.93
C SER A 109 -26.69 20.36 -27.34
N ILE A 110 -26.02 20.61 -28.48
CA ILE A 110 -25.82 21.92 -29.07
C ILE A 110 -27.18 22.47 -29.60
N GLU A 111 -27.89 21.68 -30.40
CA GLU A 111 -29.21 22.05 -30.92
C GLU A 111 -30.21 22.40 -29.81
N LEU A 112 -30.19 21.66 -28.70
CA LEU A 112 -31.03 21.91 -27.56
C LEU A 112 -30.53 23.07 -26.66
N LYS A 113 -29.53 23.84 -27.10
CA LYS A 113 -28.89 24.97 -26.37
C LYS A 113 -28.59 24.62 -24.89
N ARG A 114 -28.19 23.39 -24.63
CA ARG A 114 -27.83 22.96 -23.27
C ARG A 114 -26.55 23.65 -22.82
N PRO A 115 -26.43 24.09 -21.55
CA PRO A 115 -25.21 24.68 -21.06
C PRO A 115 -24.02 23.67 -21.16
N ILE A 116 -22.83 24.17 -21.45
CA ILE A 116 -21.61 23.35 -21.66
C ILE A 116 -21.40 22.34 -20.52
N LEU A 117 -21.72 22.73 -19.30
CA LEU A 117 -21.68 21.81 -18.14
C LEU A 117 -22.58 20.58 -18.31
N SER A 118 -23.69 20.70 -19.04
CA SER A 118 -24.59 19.56 -19.30
C SER A 118 -24.02 18.56 -20.31
N TRP A 119 -22.99 18.94 -21.12
CA TRP A 119 -22.31 18.03 -22.04
C TRP A 119 -21.47 17.01 -21.26
N PHE A 120 -20.96 17.43 -20.10
CA PHE A 120 -20.22 16.57 -19.16
C PHE A 120 -21.16 15.83 -18.21
N ALA A 121 -22.43 16.21 -18.14
CA ALA A 121 -23.39 15.53 -17.29
C ALA A 121 -23.64 14.10 -17.79
N VAL A 122 -23.37 13.13 -16.95
CA VAL A 122 -23.76 11.75 -17.20
C VAL A 122 -25.29 11.68 -17.18
N ARG A 123 -25.87 11.16 -18.27
CA ARG A 123 -27.31 11.03 -18.42
C ARG A 123 -27.90 10.30 -17.23
N ARG A 124 -28.63 11.00 -16.36
CA ARG A 124 -29.42 10.35 -15.31
C ARG A 124 -30.52 9.58 -16.03
N LEU A 125 -30.42 8.27 -16.05
CA LEU A 125 -31.54 7.43 -16.45
C LEU A 125 -32.67 7.66 -15.44
N SER A 126 -33.85 8.01 -15.95
CA SER A 126 -35.07 8.19 -15.16
C SER A 126 -35.25 6.96 -14.26
N GLY A 127 -35.23 7.17 -12.94
CA GLY A 127 -35.29 6.08 -11.95
C GLY A 127 -34.00 5.79 -11.15
N SER A 128 -32.89 6.46 -11.42
CA SER A 128 -31.70 6.32 -10.57
C SER A 128 -31.95 6.91 -9.17
N LYS A 129 -31.98 6.02 -8.18
CA LYS A 129 -32.14 6.41 -6.77
C LYS A 129 -31.05 7.39 -6.36
N PRO A 130 -31.32 8.43 -5.55
CA PRO A 130 -30.32 9.41 -5.07
C PRO A 130 -29.18 8.80 -4.24
N GLN A 131 -29.28 7.53 -3.90
CA GLN A 131 -28.32 6.79 -3.07
C GLN A 131 -26.88 6.69 -3.67
N GLY A 132 -26.70 6.81 -4.98
CA GLY A 132 -25.36 6.70 -5.60
C GLY A 132 -24.43 7.84 -5.20
N TRP A 133 -24.96 9.05 -5.02
CA TRP A 133 -24.17 10.21 -4.60
C TRP A 133 -23.73 10.13 -3.13
N LEU A 134 -24.62 9.66 -2.25
CA LEU A 134 -24.29 9.45 -0.84
C LEU A 134 -23.19 8.42 -0.67
N VAL A 135 -23.26 7.30 -1.42
CA VAL A 135 -22.19 6.27 -1.40
C VAL A 135 -20.87 6.85 -1.90
N PHE A 136 -20.89 7.70 -2.93
CA PHE A 136 -19.68 8.37 -3.42
C PHE A 136 -19.04 9.25 -2.35
N ILE A 137 -19.82 10.15 -1.75
CA ILE A 137 -19.35 11.03 -0.65
C ILE A 137 -18.78 10.17 0.49
N LEU A 138 -19.49 9.10 0.86
CA LEU A 138 -19.08 8.23 1.94
C LEU A 138 -17.73 7.56 1.66
N VAL A 139 -17.50 7.05 0.44
CA VAL A 139 -16.22 6.47 0.03
C VAL A 139 -15.11 7.52 0.12
N VAL A 140 -15.37 8.76 -0.33
CA VAL A 140 -14.38 9.85 -0.22
C VAL A 140 -14.08 10.19 1.24
N VAL A 141 -15.10 10.27 2.09
CA VAL A 141 -14.94 10.55 3.53
C VAL A 141 -14.16 9.42 4.22
N LEU A 142 -14.50 8.15 3.96
CA LEU A 142 -13.76 7.01 4.50
C LEU A 142 -12.30 7.01 4.04
N ALA A 143 -12.05 7.27 2.76
CA ALA A 143 -10.71 7.40 2.23
C ALA A 143 -9.92 8.52 2.92
N ALA A 144 -10.53 9.70 3.08
CA ALA A 144 -9.91 10.85 3.73
C ALA A 144 -9.61 10.59 5.21
N ILE A 145 -10.54 9.97 5.95
CA ILE A 145 -10.33 9.62 7.37
C ILE A 145 -9.22 8.59 7.51
N THR A 146 -9.24 7.52 6.69
CA THR A 146 -8.23 6.45 6.78
C THR A 146 -6.85 7.00 6.42
N PHE A 147 -6.73 7.69 5.29
CA PHE A 147 -5.49 8.32 4.89
C PHE A 147 -4.99 9.32 5.94
N GLY A 148 -5.86 10.21 6.41
CA GLY A 148 -5.51 11.24 7.40
C GLY A 148 -5.10 10.66 8.75
N SER A 149 -5.76 9.59 9.23
CA SER A 149 -5.40 8.92 10.49
C SER A 149 -4.01 8.27 10.42
N ARG A 150 -3.66 7.65 9.27
CA ARG A 150 -2.33 7.08 9.06
C ARG A 150 -1.29 8.18 8.84
N TYR A 151 -1.61 9.18 8.03
CA TYR A 151 -0.71 10.30 7.76
C TYR A 151 -0.32 11.08 9.02
N TYR A 152 -1.20 11.16 10.02
CA TYR A 152 -0.90 11.78 11.31
C TYR A 152 0.29 11.11 12.01
N PHE A 153 0.35 9.76 12.00
CA PHE A 153 1.44 9.00 12.60
C PHE A 153 2.66 8.90 11.71
N PHE A 154 2.53 9.11 10.42
CA PHE A 154 3.62 8.98 9.45
C PHE A 154 4.85 9.81 9.83
N ARG A 155 4.67 11.01 10.38
CA ARG A 155 5.78 11.87 10.83
C ARG A 155 6.57 11.30 12.01
N TYR A 156 6.04 10.28 12.69
CA TYR A 156 6.67 9.56 13.80
C TYR A 156 7.15 8.16 13.39
N ASP A 157 7.10 7.85 12.10
CA ASP A 157 7.51 6.56 11.57
C ASP A 157 9.02 6.42 11.59
N GLN A 158 9.50 5.40 12.30
CA GLN A 158 10.92 5.04 12.40
C GLN A 158 11.36 4.09 11.27
N TYR A 159 10.42 3.55 10.50
CA TYR A 159 10.72 2.66 9.38
C TYR A 159 11.49 3.39 8.28
N SER A 160 11.12 4.62 7.99
CA SER A 160 11.85 5.48 7.06
C SER A 160 13.28 5.65 7.56
N LEU A 161 14.25 5.09 6.87
CA LEU A 161 15.69 5.03 7.18
C LEU A 161 16.17 3.76 7.89
N SER A 162 15.29 2.81 8.24
CA SER A 162 15.75 1.50 8.70
C SER A 162 16.45 0.74 7.57
N GLY A 163 17.32 -0.21 7.92
CA GLY A 163 17.98 -1.06 6.93
C GLY A 163 17.00 -1.81 6.02
N VAL A 164 15.83 -2.17 6.55
CA VAL A 164 14.75 -2.84 5.78
C VAL A 164 14.17 -1.89 4.72
N TRP A 165 13.79 -0.68 5.11
CA TRP A 165 13.25 0.33 4.17
C TRP A 165 14.21 0.64 3.02
N ILE A 166 15.45 0.66 3.33
CA ILE A 166 16.58 0.87 2.46
C ILE A 166 16.73 -0.25 1.43
N ALA A 167 16.70 -1.50 1.90
CA ALA A 167 16.73 -2.66 1.02
C ALA A 167 15.50 -2.69 0.11
N ASP A 168 14.33 -2.35 0.64
CA ASP A 168 13.10 -2.26 -0.15
C ASP A 168 13.18 -1.14 -1.19
N LEU A 169 13.74 0.03 -0.83
CA LEU A 169 13.95 1.13 -1.79
C LEU A 169 14.87 0.72 -2.92
N GLN A 170 15.97 0.02 -2.61
CA GLN A 170 16.87 -0.49 -3.65
C GLN A 170 16.12 -1.44 -4.59
N LYS A 171 15.34 -2.38 -4.06
CA LYS A 171 14.52 -3.29 -4.87
C LYS A 171 13.50 -2.55 -5.74
N VAL A 172 12.88 -1.47 -5.22
CA VAL A 172 11.98 -0.60 -6.03
C VAL A 172 12.73 0.03 -7.20
N ILE A 173 13.98 0.46 -7.00
CA ILE A 173 14.81 1.05 -8.07
C ILE A 173 15.26 -0.04 -9.07
N ASP A 174 15.55 -1.23 -8.62
CA ASP A 174 16.01 -2.34 -9.46
C ASP A 174 15.00 -2.75 -10.54
N PHE A 175 13.70 -2.53 -10.32
CA PHE A 175 12.69 -2.72 -11.38
C PHE A 175 12.92 -1.81 -12.60
N ASP A 176 13.48 -0.62 -12.41
CA ASP A 176 13.85 0.28 -13.51
C ASP A 176 15.00 -0.29 -14.35
N SER A 177 15.85 -1.09 -13.73
CA SER A 177 16.92 -1.86 -14.35
C SER A 177 16.45 -3.22 -14.91
N GLN A 178 15.14 -3.47 -14.95
CA GLN A 178 14.52 -4.71 -15.44
C GLN A 178 14.87 -5.95 -14.59
N ILE A 179 15.12 -5.75 -13.30
CA ILE A 179 15.48 -6.82 -12.36
C ILE A 179 14.30 -7.07 -11.42
N TRP A 180 13.67 -8.23 -11.52
CA TRP A 180 12.63 -8.67 -10.58
C TRP A 180 13.22 -9.52 -9.46
N PHE A 181 14.12 -10.42 -9.81
CA PHE A 181 14.77 -11.32 -8.87
C PHE A 181 16.24 -10.97 -8.76
N LEU A 182 16.67 -10.74 -7.53
CA LEU A 182 18.06 -10.67 -7.13
C LEU A 182 18.51 -12.06 -6.63
N ASN A 183 19.76 -12.18 -6.22
CA ASN A 183 20.32 -13.44 -5.69
C ASN A 183 19.52 -13.99 -4.48
N ASP A 184 18.71 -13.17 -3.82
CA ASP A 184 17.92 -13.51 -2.64
C ASP A 184 16.52 -14.06 -2.96
N THR A 185 16.17 -14.39 -4.16
CA THR A 185 14.89 -15.02 -4.57
C THR A 185 13.66 -14.57 -3.76
N ALA A 186 13.63 -13.32 -3.28
CA ALA A 186 12.54 -12.82 -2.43
C ALA A 186 11.25 -12.56 -3.22
N VAL A 187 10.11 -12.59 -2.52
CA VAL A 187 8.82 -12.19 -3.08
C VAL A 187 8.74 -10.65 -3.10
N ASN A 188 8.80 -10.04 -4.26
CA ASN A 188 8.93 -8.59 -4.45
C ASN A 188 7.74 -7.96 -5.21
N GLY A 189 6.61 -8.64 -5.29
CA GLY A 189 5.48 -8.14 -6.08
C GLY A 189 4.84 -6.87 -5.51
N ASP A 190 4.83 -6.69 -4.20
CA ASP A 190 4.37 -5.47 -3.55
C ASP A 190 5.24 -4.27 -3.94
N LEU A 191 6.57 -4.44 -3.94
CA LEU A 191 7.53 -3.40 -4.34
C LEU A 191 7.42 -3.06 -5.84
N ALA A 192 7.02 -4.03 -6.68
CA ALA A 192 6.70 -3.77 -8.07
C ALA A 192 5.48 -2.83 -8.22
N PHE A 193 4.47 -2.99 -7.35
CA PHE A 193 3.36 -2.03 -7.28
C PHE A 193 3.82 -0.65 -6.80
N VAL A 194 4.76 -0.56 -5.86
CA VAL A 194 5.36 0.70 -5.42
C VAL A 194 6.05 1.40 -6.60
N ASN A 195 6.87 0.67 -7.37
CA ASN A 195 7.54 1.24 -8.54
C ASN A 195 6.53 1.69 -9.60
N PHE A 196 5.52 0.86 -9.90
CA PHE A 196 4.46 1.24 -10.84
C PHE A 196 3.70 2.50 -10.37
N TYR A 197 3.37 2.58 -9.07
CA TYR A 197 2.75 3.77 -8.48
C TYR A 197 3.65 5.01 -8.59
N SER A 198 4.94 4.89 -8.30
CA SER A 198 5.93 5.97 -8.46
C SER A 198 5.86 6.57 -9.86
N LYS A 199 5.90 5.74 -10.89
CA LYS A 199 5.84 6.18 -12.30
C LYS A 199 4.47 6.76 -12.66
N MET A 200 3.39 6.11 -12.23
CA MET A 200 2.02 6.54 -12.56
C MET A 200 1.66 7.87 -11.90
N ALA A 201 2.00 8.06 -10.63
CA ALA A 201 1.73 9.28 -9.89
C ALA A 201 2.79 10.37 -10.07
N ASN A 202 3.90 10.07 -10.78
CA ASN A 202 5.06 10.95 -10.95
C ASN A 202 5.58 11.46 -9.60
N VAL A 203 5.89 10.54 -8.69
CA VAL A 203 6.53 10.76 -7.40
C VAL A 203 7.84 9.98 -7.35
N SER A 204 8.79 10.38 -6.51
CA SER A 204 10.04 9.63 -6.38
C SER A 204 9.80 8.25 -5.77
N PRO A 205 10.68 7.25 -6.04
CA PRO A 205 10.58 5.92 -5.44
C PRO A 205 10.51 5.94 -3.91
N GLU A 206 11.27 6.84 -3.27
CA GLU A 206 11.29 7.03 -1.82
C GLU A 206 9.90 7.45 -1.30
N ILE A 207 9.29 8.45 -1.95
CA ILE A 207 7.95 8.94 -1.59
C ILE A 207 6.90 7.88 -1.89
N ALA A 208 7.06 7.14 -2.98
CA ALA A 208 6.15 6.05 -3.34
C ALA A 208 6.17 4.95 -2.27
N LEU A 209 7.35 4.50 -1.84
CA LEU A 209 7.51 3.48 -0.81
C LEU A 209 6.91 3.94 0.53
N GLN A 210 7.18 5.19 0.92
CA GLN A 210 6.62 5.76 2.15
C GLN A 210 5.11 5.90 2.13
N SER A 211 4.52 6.24 0.98
CA SER A 211 3.08 6.48 0.86
C SER A 211 2.26 5.23 0.56
N MET A 212 2.90 4.13 0.16
CA MET A 212 2.18 2.91 -0.25
C MET A 212 1.35 2.32 0.88
N GLY A 213 1.87 2.22 2.10
CA GLY A 213 1.12 1.73 3.27
C GLY A 213 -0.14 2.55 3.56
N LEU A 214 -0.10 3.88 3.32
CA LEU A 214 -1.27 4.74 3.46
C LEU A 214 -2.33 4.43 2.40
N LEU A 215 -1.90 4.17 1.16
CA LEU A 215 -2.79 3.79 0.05
C LEU A 215 -3.41 2.42 0.28
N GLU A 216 -2.62 1.43 0.70
CA GLU A 216 -3.08 0.09 1.05
C GLU A 216 -4.13 0.12 2.15
N SER A 217 -3.85 0.82 3.25
CA SER A 217 -4.79 0.99 4.35
C SER A 217 -6.09 1.66 3.89
N THR A 218 -5.99 2.65 3.01
CA THR A 218 -7.15 3.34 2.44
C THR A 218 -7.98 2.40 1.57
N MET A 219 -7.33 1.61 0.71
CA MET A 219 -8.01 0.61 -0.13
C MET A 219 -8.66 -0.48 0.72
N LEU A 220 -7.96 -1.01 1.73
CA LEU A 220 -8.52 -2.01 2.65
C LEU A 220 -9.76 -1.49 3.38
N SER A 221 -9.73 -0.24 3.87
CA SER A 221 -10.91 0.37 4.51
C SER A 221 -12.11 0.42 3.56
N ILE A 222 -11.90 0.82 2.31
CA ILE A 222 -12.95 0.83 1.28
C ILE A 222 -13.43 -0.60 0.95
N MET A 223 -12.51 -1.57 0.86
CA MET A 223 -12.85 -2.97 0.62
C MET A 223 -13.67 -3.55 1.78
N LEU A 224 -13.31 -3.26 3.02
CA LEU A 224 -14.06 -3.67 4.21
C LEU A 224 -15.48 -3.09 4.20
N PHE A 225 -15.63 -1.80 3.87
CA PHE A 225 -16.95 -1.18 3.69
C PHE A 225 -17.78 -1.93 2.63
N TRP A 226 -17.18 -2.26 1.48
CA TRP A 226 -17.85 -2.98 0.42
C TRP A 226 -18.19 -4.42 0.83
N VAL A 227 -17.26 -5.15 1.46
CA VAL A 227 -17.44 -6.54 1.90
C VAL A 227 -18.66 -6.64 2.85
N ILE A 228 -18.67 -5.83 3.91
CA ILE A 228 -19.78 -5.89 4.88
C ILE A 228 -21.10 -5.54 4.22
N ARG A 229 -21.13 -4.56 3.33
CA ARG A 229 -22.32 -4.22 2.57
C ARG A 229 -22.80 -5.38 1.66
N LYS A 230 -21.87 -6.25 1.21
CA LYS A 230 -22.22 -7.40 0.38
C LYS A 230 -22.60 -8.63 1.19
N ILE A 231 -22.00 -8.87 2.34
CA ILE A 231 -22.23 -10.10 3.12
C ILE A 231 -23.35 -9.95 4.14
N SER A 232 -23.71 -8.71 4.52
CA SER A 232 -24.80 -8.42 5.47
C SER A 232 -25.94 -7.65 4.79
N PRO A 233 -27.15 -7.65 5.36
CA PRO A 233 -28.27 -6.83 4.85
C PRO A 233 -28.20 -5.36 5.28
N SER A 234 -27.13 -4.94 5.96
CA SER A 234 -26.94 -3.55 6.39
C SER A 234 -26.33 -2.70 5.26
N ASP A 235 -26.97 -1.58 4.92
CA ASP A 235 -26.53 -0.71 3.82
C ASP A 235 -25.59 0.41 4.25
N SER A 236 -25.53 0.76 5.55
CA SER A 236 -24.81 1.95 6.01
C SER A 236 -24.00 1.77 7.29
N ILE A 237 -24.64 1.60 8.45
CA ILE A 237 -23.97 1.69 9.76
C ILE A 237 -22.91 0.61 9.92
N ALA A 238 -23.26 -0.66 9.76
CA ALA A 238 -22.33 -1.76 9.96
C ALA A 238 -21.12 -1.72 8.98
N PRO A 239 -21.30 -1.45 7.68
CA PRO A 239 -20.18 -1.22 6.77
C PRO A 239 -19.25 -0.07 7.16
N ILE A 240 -19.83 1.07 7.65
CA ILE A 240 -19.04 2.22 8.11
C ILE A 240 -18.22 1.85 9.35
N VAL A 241 -18.86 1.20 10.33
CA VAL A 241 -18.19 0.81 11.57
C VAL A 241 -17.04 -0.16 11.26
N ALA A 242 -17.22 -1.13 10.36
CA ALA A 242 -16.14 -2.02 9.94
C ALA A 242 -14.95 -1.27 9.31
N ALA A 243 -15.23 -0.37 8.37
CA ALA A 243 -14.19 0.41 7.71
C ALA A 243 -13.45 1.34 8.68
N LEU A 244 -14.20 2.02 9.56
CA LEU A 244 -13.63 2.94 10.53
C LEU A 244 -12.96 2.24 11.71
N SER A 245 -13.39 1.01 12.08
CA SER A 245 -12.67 0.23 13.10
C SER A 245 -11.25 -0.11 12.62
N PHE A 246 -11.09 -0.54 11.36
CA PHE A 246 -9.77 -0.74 10.77
C PHE A 246 -8.96 0.56 10.68
N ALA A 247 -9.62 1.67 10.34
CA ALA A 247 -8.95 2.96 10.18
C ALA A 247 -8.50 3.60 11.51
N LEU A 248 -9.29 3.44 12.58
CA LEU A 248 -9.17 4.25 13.78
C LEU A 248 -8.92 3.43 15.07
N ALA A 249 -9.37 2.17 15.15
CA ALA A 249 -9.28 1.38 16.38
C ALA A 249 -7.99 0.56 16.47
N TYR A 250 -6.83 1.18 16.21
CA TYR A 250 -5.53 0.48 16.19
C TYR A 250 -5.10 -0.09 17.54
N THR A 251 -5.59 0.41 18.66
CA THR A 251 -5.35 -0.18 19.99
C THR A 251 -6.17 -1.44 20.28
N LEU A 252 -7.11 -1.78 19.42
CA LEU A 252 -7.91 -3.00 19.43
C LEU A 252 -7.53 -3.95 18.29
N MET A 253 -6.39 -3.75 17.65
CA MET A 253 -5.85 -4.60 16.61
C MET A 253 -4.56 -5.29 17.08
N PRO A 254 -4.30 -6.54 16.67
CA PRO A 254 -3.15 -7.31 17.14
C PRO A 254 -1.84 -6.89 16.46
N THR A 255 -1.78 -5.73 15.85
CA THR A 255 -0.59 -5.19 15.19
C THR A 255 -0.23 -3.81 15.71
N ASN A 256 1.05 -3.48 15.67
CA ASN A 256 1.51 -2.14 15.98
C ASN A 256 1.06 -1.16 14.89
N ILE A 257 0.73 0.08 15.27
CA ILE A 257 0.37 1.15 14.34
C ILE A 257 1.46 1.40 13.30
N TYR A 258 2.73 1.28 13.65
CA TYR A 258 3.85 1.47 12.73
C TYR A 258 3.86 0.45 11.60
N PHE A 259 3.43 -0.79 11.83
CA PHE A 259 3.23 -1.76 10.76
C PHE A 259 2.13 -1.35 9.77
N LEU A 260 1.09 -0.68 10.28
CA LEU A 260 -0.01 -0.20 9.45
C LEU A 260 0.36 1.01 8.58
N LEU A 261 1.51 1.65 8.86
CA LEU A 261 2.03 2.76 8.07
C LEU A 261 2.95 2.29 6.94
N GLN A 262 3.58 1.14 7.12
CA GLN A 262 4.55 0.58 6.18
C GLN A 262 3.86 -0.10 4.99
N ASN A 263 4.57 -0.18 3.88
CA ASN A 263 4.22 -1.08 2.80
C ASN A 263 4.31 -2.53 3.31
N ARG A 264 3.21 -3.28 3.21
CA ARG A 264 3.15 -4.67 3.68
C ARG A 264 2.52 -5.56 2.61
N PRO A 265 3.26 -6.56 2.12
CA PRO A 265 2.78 -7.47 1.08
C PRO A 265 1.41 -8.06 1.42
N ILE A 266 1.22 -8.48 2.68
CA ILE A 266 -0.03 -9.10 3.13
C ILE A 266 -1.24 -8.16 3.04
N PHE A 267 -1.10 -6.86 3.31
CA PHE A 267 -2.22 -5.92 3.21
C PHE A 267 -2.60 -5.67 1.75
N LEU A 268 -1.61 -5.55 0.88
CA LEU A 268 -1.85 -5.44 -0.55
C LEU A 268 -2.52 -6.72 -1.09
N ALA A 269 -2.02 -7.90 -0.73
CA ALA A 269 -2.58 -9.19 -1.12
C ALA A 269 -4.02 -9.37 -0.63
N ILE A 270 -4.32 -9.04 0.64
CA ILE A 270 -5.69 -9.09 1.19
C ILE A 270 -6.60 -8.08 0.49
N SER A 271 -6.09 -6.94 0.01
CA SER A 271 -6.90 -5.98 -0.76
C SER A 271 -7.44 -6.57 -2.07
N PHE A 272 -6.70 -7.48 -2.70
CA PHE A 272 -7.20 -8.32 -3.81
C PHE A 272 -8.02 -9.51 -3.30
N GLY A 273 -7.62 -10.08 -2.18
CA GLY A 273 -8.23 -11.27 -1.59
C GLY A 273 -9.66 -11.08 -1.13
N LEU A 274 -9.97 -9.95 -0.48
CA LEU A 274 -11.33 -9.66 0.01
C LEU A 274 -12.40 -9.69 -1.08
N PRO A 275 -12.22 -9.02 -2.25
CA PRO A 275 -13.14 -9.18 -3.37
C PRO A 275 -13.25 -10.62 -3.87
N VAL A 276 -12.13 -11.34 -3.99
CA VAL A 276 -12.11 -12.76 -4.40
C VAL A 276 -12.96 -13.60 -3.47
N MET A 277 -12.80 -13.47 -2.15
CA MET A 277 -13.57 -14.19 -1.14
C MET A 277 -15.08 -13.97 -1.32
N VAL A 278 -15.49 -12.72 -1.51
CA VAL A 278 -16.92 -12.39 -1.72
C VAL A 278 -17.42 -12.92 -3.07
N PHE A 279 -16.63 -12.84 -4.14
CA PHE A 279 -17.04 -13.36 -5.47
C PHE A 279 -17.10 -14.89 -5.51
N LEU A 280 -16.28 -15.58 -4.72
CA LEU A 280 -16.39 -17.04 -4.55
C LEU A 280 -17.72 -17.44 -3.88
N LEU A 281 -18.11 -16.74 -2.82
CA LEU A 281 -19.38 -17.00 -2.14
C LEU A 281 -20.61 -16.53 -2.93
N ARG A 282 -20.45 -15.43 -3.71
CA ARG A 282 -21.52 -14.76 -4.47
C ARG A 282 -21.11 -14.46 -5.91
N PRO A 283 -20.86 -15.47 -6.75
CA PRO A 283 -20.36 -15.29 -8.12
C PRO A 283 -21.30 -14.49 -9.02
N ASN A 284 -22.60 -14.46 -8.70
CA ASN A 284 -23.59 -13.70 -9.44
C ASN A 284 -23.34 -12.16 -9.43
N LEU A 285 -22.49 -11.68 -8.53
CA LEU A 285 -22.12 -10.25 -8.48
C LEU A 285 -21.30 -9.83 -9.70
N LEU A 286 -20.46 -10.71 -10.23
CA LEU A 286 -19.61 -10.41 -11.40
C LEU A 286 -20.36 -10.50 -12.75
N LYS A 287 -21.46 -11.26 -12.82
CA LYS A 287 -22.24 -11.51 -14.08
C LYS A 287 -21.38 -11.99 -15.26
N TYR A 288 -20.26 -12.65 -14.98
CA TYR A 288 -19.34 -13.17 -16.02
C TYR A 288 -19.77 -14.53 -16.56
N ARG A 289 -19.39 -14.82 -17.81
CA ARG A 289 -19.37 -16.19 -18.31
C ARG A 289 -18.33 -17.02 -17.56
N LYS A 290 -18.50 -18.34 -17.45
CA LYS A 290 -17.61 -19.20 -16.65
C LYS A 290 -16.14 -19.05 -17.01
N ILE A 291 -15.82 -18.90 -18.30
CA ILE A 291 -14.43 -18.77 -18.76
C ILE A 291 -13.81 -17.42 -18.32
N ASN A 292 -14.57 -16.31 -18.44
CA ASN A 292 -14.10 -15.00 -17.98
C ASN A 292 -13.97 -14.97 -16.45
N TYR A 293 -14.86 -15.67 -15.76
CA TYR A 293 -14.80 -15.84 -14.31
C TYR A 293 -13.53 -16.61 -13.92
N LEU A 294 -13.22 -17.74 -14.59
CA LEU A 294 -12.00 -18.52 -14.36
C LEU A 294 -10.76 -17.64 -14.49
N PHE A 295 -10.60 -16.97 -15.64
CA PHE A 295 -9.41 -16.16 -15.89
C PHE A 295 -9.28 -14.96 -14.95
N SER A 296 -10.39 -14.29 -14.59
CA SER A 296 -10.33 -13.15 -13.66
C SER A 296 -9.96 -13.58 -12.25
N ILE A 297 -10.52 -14.68 -11.75
CA ILE A 297 -10.18 -15.23 -10.43
C ILE A 297 -8.75 -15.78 -10.42
N MET A 298 -8.33 -16.49 -11.49
CA MET A 298 -6.96 -17.00 -11.61
C MET A 298 -5.94 -15.84 -11.65
N ALA A 299 -6.19 -14.78 -12.41
CA ALA A 299 -5.33 -13.61 -12.46
C ALA A 299 -5.18 -12.95 -11.07
N ALA A 300 -6.28 -12.83 -10.32
CA ALA A 300 -6.23 -12.29 -8.96
C ALA A 300 -5.39 -13.18 -8.03
N PHE A 301 -5.55 -14.51 -8.10
CA PHE A 301 -4.75 -15.42 -7.28
C PHE A 301 -3.26 -15.43 -7.67
N VAL A 302 -2.95 -15.37 -8.97
CA VAL A 302 -1.55 -15.24 -9.43
C VAL A 302 -0.92 -13.96 -8.89
N THR A 303 -1.62 -12.84 -8.97
CA THR A 303 -1.12 -11.56 -8.41
C THR A 303 -0.96 -11.63 -6.90
N ILE A 304 -1.92 -12.23 -6.18
CA ILE A 304 -1.80 -12.46 -4.74
C ILE A 304 -0.52 -13.26 -4.44
N GLY A 305 -0.24 -14.34 -5.20
CA GLY A 305 0.97 -15.14 -4.99
C GLY A 305 2.27 -14.46 -5.39
N LEU A 306 2.24 -13.55 -6.36
CA LEU A 306 3.42 -12.72 -6.70
C LEU A 306 3.69 -11.65 -5.63
N VAL A 307 2.66 -11.20 -4.91
CA VAL A 307 2.74 -10.18 -3.84
C VAL A 307 3.06 -10.84 -2.50
N ASP A 308 2.35 -11.89 -2.13
CA ASP A 308 2.45 -12.55 -0.83
C ASP A 308 2.06 -14.03 -0.89
N LEU A 309 3.03 -14.90 -0.68
CA LEU A 309 2.81 -16.35 -0.67
C LEU A 309 1.99 -16.81 0.54
N PHE A 310 2.15 -16.14 1.69
CA PHE A 310 1.42 -16.49 2.90
C PHE A 310 -0.09 -16.34 2.70
N THR A 311 -0.52 -15.25 2.10
CA THR A 311 -1.94 -15.05 1.75
C THR A 311 -2.43 -16.14 0.81
N LEU A 312 -1.67 -16.51 -0.24
CA LEU A 312 -2.10 -17.51 -1.21
C LEU A 312 -2.18 -18.92 -0.59
N TYR A 313 -1.14 -19.39 0.12
CA TYR A 313 -1.03 -20.78 0.55
C TYR A 313 -1.54 -21.05 1.96
N ILE A 314 -1.59 -20.03 2.85
CA ILE A 314 -2.04 -20.22 4.24
C ILE A 314 -3.44 -19.63 4.46
N LEU A 315 -3.72 -18.40 3.99
CA LEU A 315 -5.01 -17.77 4.26
C LEU A 315 -6.14 -18.28 3.37
N PHE A 316 -5.91 -18.58 2.08
CA PHE A 316 -6.99 -18.99 1.18
C PHE A 316 -7.51 -20.43 1.39
N PRO A 317 -6.70 -21.47 1.63
CA PRO A 317 -7.20 -22.83 1.77
C PRO A 317 -8.30 -23.01 2.83
N PRO A 318 -8.16 -22.48 4.07
CA PRO A 318 -9.22 -22.56 5.07
C PRO A 318 -10.51 -21.87 4.62
N PHE A 319 -10.40 -20.72 3.92
CA PHE A 319 -11.57 -20.04 3.38
C PHE A 319 -12.26 -20.84 2.28
N LEU A 320 -11.50 -21.48 1.39
CA LEU A 320 -12.04 -22.31 0.32
C LEU A 320 -12.76 -23.54 0.89
N LEU A 321 -12.24 -24.16 1.92
CA LEU A 321 -12.93 -25.28 2.58
C LEU A 321 -14.27 -24.85 3.17
N LEU A 322 -14.30 -23.76 3.93
CA LEU A 322 -15.52 -23.25 4.53
C LEU A 322 -16.49 -22.67 3.49
N GLY A 323 -15.99 -21.95 2.49
CA GLY A 323 -16.80 -21.33 1.46
C GLY A 323 -17.66 -22.32 0.68
N GLY A 324 -17.14 -23.54 0.46
CA GLY A 324 -17.89 -24.61 -0.17
C GLY A 324 -19.17 -25.01 0.59
N LEU A 325 -19.14 -24.96 1.91
CA LEU A 325 -20.29 -25.29 2.76
C LEU A 325 -21.39 -24.22 2.70
N PHE A 326 -21.02 -22.96 2.54
CA PHE A 326 -21.95 -21.82 2.59
C PHE A 326 -22.35 -21.28 1.20
N THR A 327 -21.77 -21.82 0.13
CA THR A 327 -22.14 -21.44 -1.21
C THR A 327 -23.50 -22.02 -1.60
N ARG A 328 -24.37 -21.20 -2.18
CA ARG A 328 -25.69 -21.64 -2.63
C ARG A 328 -25.57 -22.72 -3.72
N ARG A 329 -26.40 -23.77 -3.67
CA ARG A 329 -26.41 -24.87 -4.67
C ARG A 329 -26.40 -24.37 -6.14
N LYS A 330 -27.15 -23.30 -6.45
CA LYS A 330 -27.18 -22.69 -7.80
C LYS A 330 -25.84 -22.08 -8.21
N SER A 331 -25.02 -21.65 -7.26
CA SER A 331 -23.70 -21.02 -7.48
C SER A 331 -22.54 -22.01 -7.36
N MET A 332 -22.80 -23.26 -6.95
CA MET A 332 -21.76 -24.26 -6.67
C MET A 332 -20.88 -24.55 -7.89
N ARG A 333 -21.46 -24.52 -9.13
CA ARG A 333 -20.68 -24.70 -10.35
C ARG A 333 -19.65 -23.60 -10.57
N TYR A 334 -19.99 -22.34 -10.23
CA TYR A 334 -19.04 -21.22 -10.29
C TYR A 334 -18.02 -21.30 -9.19
N TYR A 335 -18.42 -21.72 -8.00
CA TYR A 335 -17.51 -21.97 -6.89
C TYR A 335 -16.46 -23.03 -7.26
N GLY A 336 -16.86 -24.16 -7.85
CA GLY A 336 -15.93 -25.17 -8.36
C GLY A 336 -14.95 -24.63 -9.40
N VAL A 337 -15.42 -23.76 -10.33
CA VAL A 337 -14.55 -23.06 -11.27
C VAL A 337 -13.56 -22.15 -10.52
N GLY A 338 -14.00 -21.49 -9.45
CA GLY A 338 -13.11 -20.66 -8.61
C GLY A 338 -12.03 -21.48 -7.89
N VAL A 339 -12.38 -22.66 -7.39
CA VAL A 339 -11.39 -23.60 -6.78
C VAL A 339 -10.39 -24.09 -7.83
N ILE A 340 -10.84 -24.42 -9.04
CA ILE A 340 -9.94 -24.79 -10.13
C ILE A 340 -9.01 -23.62 -10.49
N ALA A 341 -9.53 -22.39 -10.55
CA ALA A 341 -8.73 -21.19 -10.79
C ALA A 341 -7.64 -21.01 -9.72
N TYR A 342 -7.99 -21.25 -8.46
CA TYR A 342 -7.04 -21.23 -7.34
C TYR A 342 -5.93 -22.26 -7.49
N LEU A 343 -6.29 -23.52 -7.77
CA LEU A 343 -5.30 -24.60 -7.94
C LEU A 343 -4.36 -24.33 -9.12
N MET A 344 -4.92 -23.83 -10.25
CA MET A 344 -4.10 -23.42 -11.40
C MET A 344 -3.15 -22.26 -11.04
N ALA A 345 -3.64 -21.27 -10.31
CA ALA A 345 -2.81 -20.14 -9.89
C ALA A 345 -1.69 -20.60 -8.94
N CYS A 346 -2.00 -21.47 -7.97
CA CYS A 346 -0.99 -22.06 -7.09
C CYS A 346 0.09 -22.81 -7.88
N ALA A 347 -0.30 -23.61 -8.88
CA ALA A 347 0.65 -24.31 -9.72
C ALA A 347 1.53 -23.35 -10.55
N VAL A 348 0.94 -22.29 -11.10
CA VAL A 348 1.68 -21.27 -11.88
C VAL A 348 2.68 -20.53 -10.97
N VAL A 349 2.25 -20.06 -9.80
CA VAL A 349 3.12 -19.33 -8.86
C VAL A 349 4.25 -20.22 -8.36
N LEU A 350 3.93 -21.48 -7.98
CA LEU A 350 4.95 -22.43 -7.56
C LEU A 350 5.95 -22.73 -8.69
N ALA A 351 5.48 -22.89 -9.94
CA ALA A 351 6.35 -23.12 -11.07
C ALA A 351 7.28 -21.92 -11.32
N ILE A 352 6.79 -20.68 -11.21
CA ILE A 352 7.61 -19.47 -11.33
C ILE A 352 8.74 -19.50 -10.32
N TYR A 353 8.44 -19.65 -9.04
CA TYR A 353 9.46 -19.64 -7.98
C TYR A 353 10.37 -20.86 -8.02
N ALA A 354 9.88 -22.05 -8.40
CA ALA A 354 10.72 -23.22 -8.61
C ALA A 354 11.75 -23.01 -9.74
N LEU A 355 11.33 -22.46 -10.87
CA LEU A 355 12.24 -22.14 -11.98
C LEU A 355 13.31 -21.11 -11.56
N ILE A 356 12.94 -20.13 -10.75
CA ILE A 356 13.86 -19.10 -10.26
C ILE A 356 14.85 -19.68 -9.25
N CYS A 357 14.38 -20.48 -8.29
CA CYS A 357 15.25 -21.18 -7.37
C CYS A 357 16.25 -22.07 -8.12
N LEU A 358 15.82 -22.79 -9.14
CA LEU A 358 16.71 -23.58 -10.00
C LEU A 358 17.74 -22.71 -10.73
N TYR A 359 17.32 -21.56 -11.24
CA TYR A 359 18.21 -20.64 -11.97
C TYR A 359 19.31 -20.07 -11.06
N PHE A 360 18.99 -19.70 -9.82
CA PHE A 360 19.94 -19.16 -8.85
C PHE A 360 20.64 -20.23 -8.00
N GLY A 361 20.31 -21.51 -8.18
CA GLY A 361 20.84 -22.61 -7.38
C GLY A 361 20.36 -22.60 -5.92
N ALA A 362 19.21 -21.98 -5.64
CA ALA A 362 18.60 -21.92 -4.33
C ALA A 362 17.68 -23.14 -4.08
N ASP A 363 17.57 -23.55 -2.82
CA ASP A 363 16.64 -24.61 -2.42
C ASP A 363 15.21 -24.06 -2.31
N LEU A 364 14.29 -24.65 -3.09
CA LEU A 364 12.87 -24.27 -3.08
C LEU A 364 12.22 -24.49 -1.70
N GLY A 365 12.61 -25.54 -0.98
CA GLY A 365 12.09 -25.83 0.35
C GLY A 365 12.45 -24.75 1.35
N ILE A 366 13.71 -24.30 1.35
CA ILE A 366 14.20 -23.20 2.18
C ILE A 366 13.48 -21.90 1.80
N PHE A 367 13.35 -21.62 0.51
CA PHE A 367 12.62 -20.45 0.03
C PHE A 367 11.15 -20.42 0.49
N LEU A 368 10.43 -21.53 0.34
CA LEU A 368 9.06 -21.63 0.82
C LEU A 368 8.97 -21.51 2.34
N HIS A 369 9.88 -22.17 3.07
CA HIS A 369 9.92 -22.08 4.53
C HIS A 369 10.13 -20.64 4.99
N SER A 370 11.06 -19.91 4.41
CA SER A 370 11.35 -18.51 4.77
C SER A 370 10.18 -17.54 4.51
N ASN A 371 9.34 -17.83 3.51
CA ASN A 371 8.22 -16.97 3.14
C ASN A 371 6.87 -17.37 3.79
N LEU A 372 6.75 -18.60 4.29
CA LEU A 372 5.49 -19.10 4.84
C LEU A 372 5.55 -19.36 6.35
N LEU A 373 6.71 -19.77 6.85
CA LEU A 373 6.90 -20.34 8.17
C LEU A 373 8.00 -19.63 8.97
N SER A 374 8.67 -18.63 8.38
CA SER A 374 9.78 -17.95 9.04
C SER A 374 9.30 -17.24 10.31
N VAL A 375 9.98 -17.48 11.39
CA VAL A 375 9.84 -16.71 12.61
C VAL A 375 10.54 -15.39 12.39
N SER A 376 9.78 -14.30 12.26
CA SER A 376 10.35 -12.97 12.29
C SER A 376 10.99 -12.75 13.67
N SER A 377 12.29 -12.44 13.69
CA SER A 377 13.01 -12.15 14.93
C SER A 377 12.58 -10.85 15.62
N TYR A 378 11.73 -10.07 14.97
CA TYR A 378 11.19 -8.81 15.47
C TYR A 378 9.71 -8.98 15.82
N THR A 379 9.43 -9.40 17.04
CA THR A 379 8.09 -9.31 17.63
C THR A 379 7.80 -7.86 17.97
N TYR A 380 7.12 -7.16 17.06
CA TYR A 380 6.57 -5.85 17.40
C TYR A 380 5.43 -6.05 18.40
N ILE A 381 5.64 -5.57 19.61
CA ILE A 381 4.62 -5.61 20.66
C ILE A 381 3.55 -4.56 20.32
N PRO A 382 2.30 -4.97 20.01
CA PRO A 382 1.24 -4.01 19.75
C PRO A 382 0.91 -3.24 21.04
N GLN A 383 0.69 -1.93 20.90
CA GLN A 383 0.24 -1.11 22.02
C GLN A 383 -1.28 -1.27 22.17
N LEU A 384 -1.70 -2.31 22.89
CA LEU A 384 -3.09 -2.66 23.08
C LEU A 384 -3.64 -2.04 24.36
N LEU A 385 -4.94 -1.71 24.35
CA LEU A 385 -5.70 -1.35 25.57
C LEU A 385 -5.95 -2.57 26.47
N ILE A 386 -6.01 -3.75 25.89
CA ILE A 386 -6.31 -5.03 26.54
C ILE A 386 -5.18 -5.99 26.14
N PRO A 387 -4.70 -6.87 27.04
CA PRO A 387 -3.74 -7.92 26.69
C PRO A 387 -4.18 -8.71 25.45
N PHE A 388 -3.24 -9.07 24.60
CA PHE A 388 -3.52 -9.70 23.30
C PHE A 388 -4.39 -10.98 23.42
N GLU A 389 -4.08 -11.83 24.39
CA GLU A 389 -4.83 -13.08 24.63
C GLU A 389 -6.28 -12.79 24.95
N ASN A 390 -6.53 -11.88 25.90
CA ASN A 390 -7.88 -11.47 26.27
C ASN A 390 -8.63 -10.82 25.10
N LEU A 391 -7.93 -10.03 24.30
CA LEU A 391 -8.51 -9.40 23.10
C LEU A 391 -9.02 -10.46 22.13
N ILE A 392 -8.22 -11.48 21.83
CA ILE A 392 -8.60 -12.59 20.96
C ILE A 392 -9.80 -13.35 21.54
N ASP A 393 -9.80 -13.65 22.83
CA ASP A 393 -10.90 -14.36 23.48
C ASP A 393 -12.21 -13.55 23.43
N TYR A 394 -12.17 -12.24 23.62
CA TYR A 394 -13.35 -11.38 23.45
C TYR A 394 -13.87 -11.39 22.00
N TYR A 395 -12.99 -11.36 21.01
CA TYR A 395 -13.42 -11.49 19.62
C TYR A 395 -14.03 -12.86 19.34
N GLN A 396 -13.43 -13.96 19.81
CA GLN A 396 -13.98 -15.31 19.66
C GLN A 396 -15.36 -15.41 20.32
N LEU A 397 -15.52 -14.94 21.56
CA LEU A 397 -16.80 -14.92 22.25
C LEU A 397 -17.85 -14.14 21.45
N SER A 398 -17.49 -12.95 20.95
CA SER A 398 -18.39 -12.13 20.13
C SER A 398 -18.82 -12.84 18.85
N THR A 399 -17.90 -13.58 18.20
CA THR A 399 -18.24 -14.37 17.00
C THR A 399 -19.17 -15.52 17.30
N VAL A 400 -18.99 -16.24 18.43
CA VAL A 400 -19.88 -17.34 18.86
C VAL A 400 -21.29 -16.81 19.12
N VAL A 401 -21.40 -15.70 19.87
CA VAL A 401 -22.70 -15.06 20.14
C VAL A 401 -23.37 -14.63 18.82
N SER A 402 -22.63 -13.98 17.93
CA SER A 402 -23.18 -13.58 16.63
C SER A 402 -23.57 -14.76 15.76
N MET A 403 -22.83 -15.89 15.78
CA MET A 403 -23.19 -17.10 15.03
C MET A 403 -24.47 -17.70 15.55
N VAL A 404 -24.68 -17.80 16.89
CA VAL A 404 -25.92 -18.28 17.48
C VAL A 404 -27.10 -17.41 17.02
N LEU A 405 -26.98 -16.09 17.05
CA LEU A 405 -28.02 -15.18 16.59
C LEU A 405 -28.28 -15.32 15.08
N LEU A 406 -27.23 -15.50 14.28
CA LEU A 406 -27.34 -15.71 12.83
C LEU A 406 -28.02 -17.02 12.49
N LEU A 407 -27.76 -18.10 13.23
CA LEU A 407 -28.45 -19.37 13.06
C LEU A 407 -29.96 -19.18 13.27
N LYS A 408 -30.36 -18.42 14.31
CA LYS A 408 -31.78 -18.06 14.52
C LYS A 408 -32.36 -17.38 13.30
N PHE A 409 -31.68 -16.34 12.74
CA PHE A 409 -32.18 -15.62 11.57
C PHE A 409 -32.25 -16.49 10.32
N VAL A 410 -31.27 -17.37 10.10
CA VAL A 410 -31.24 -18.27 8.94
C VAL A 410 -32.28 -19.34 9.00
N PHE A 411 -32.44 -20.01 10.16
CA PHE A 411 -33.34 -21.17 10.29
C PHE A 411 -34.78 -20.77 10.65
N TYR A 412 -34.95 -19.82 11.56
CA TYR A 412 -36.29 -19.41 12.02
C TYR A 412 -36.91 -18.35 11.11
N ASP A 413 -36.16 -17.28 10.81
CA ASP A 413 -36.65 -16.18 9.96
C ASP A 413 -36.49 -16.45 8.46
N LYS A 414 -35.89 -17.58 8.07
CA LYS A 414 -35.65 -18.04 6.69
C LYS A 414 -34.86 -17.03 5.84
N GLU A 415 -34.07 -16.16 6.45
CA GLU A 415 -33.25 -15.16 5.78
C GLU A 415 -31.98 -15.79 5.18
N LYS A 416 -32.04 -16.18 3.92
CA LYS A 416 -30.94 -16.83 3.18
C LYS A 416 -29.71 -15.94 2.92
N ASN A 417 -29.73 -14.67 3.33
CA ASN A 417 -28.67 -13.72 2.96
C ASN A 417 -27.47 -13.73 3.90
N TRP A 418 -27.53 -14.38 5.04
CA TRP A 418 -26.52 -14.38 6.08
C TRP A 418 -25.44 -15.47 5.95
N GLY A 419 -25.59 -16.43 5.02
CA GLY A 419 -24.63 -17.53 4.89
C GLY A 419 -23.19 -17.08 4.67
N ALA A 420 -22.98 -15.99 3.91
CA ALA A 420 -21.65 -15.43 3.71
C ALA A 420 -21.07 -14.82 5.01
N ALA A 421 -21.91 -14.17 5.84
CA ALA A 421 -21.46 -13.64 7.13
C ALA A 421 -21.04 -14.77 8.08
N VAL A 422 -21.81 -15.86 8.13
CA VAL A 422 -21.43 -17.06 8.93
C VAL A 422 -20.10 -17.63 8.44
N ALA A 423 -19.90 -17.72 7.11
CA ALA A 423 -18.63 -18.19 6.54
C ALA A 423 -17.43 -17.34 7.01
N PHE A 424 -17.55 -16.01 7.02
CA PHE A 424 -16.50 -15.12 7.50
C PHE A 424 -16.26 -15.24 9.01
N LEU A 425 -17.30 -15.42 9.85
CA LEU A 425 -17.13 -15.61 11.29
C LEU A 425 -16.44 -16.95 11.60
N LEU A 426 -16.81 -18.02 10.92
CA LEU A 426 -16.13 -19.31 11.06
C LEU A 426 -14.69 -19.24 10.57
N TYR A 427 -14.47 -18.56 9.46
CA TYR A 427 -13.12 -18.34 8.91
C TYR A 427 -12.24 -17.59 9.91
N PHE A 428 -12.74 -16.52 10.53
CA PHE A 428 -12.00 -15.80 11.58
C PHE A 428 -11.61 -16.74 12.74
N ASN A 429 -12.55 -17.53 13.25
CA ASN A 429 -12.25 -18.49 14.33
C ASN A 429 -11.20 -19.54 13.89
N LEU A 430 -11.23 -19.96 12.63
CA LEU A 430 -10.23 -20.88 12.09
C LEU A 430 -8.85 -20.21 11.98
N LEU A 431 -8.77 -18.94 11.58
CA LEU A 431 -7.51 -18.19 11.60
C LEU A 431 -6.96 -18.03 13.03
N VAL A 432 -7.82 -17.75 14.01
CA VAL A 432 -7.41 -17.70 15.43
C VAL A 432 -6.91 -19.06 15.90
N LEU A 433 -7.56 -20.14 15.51
CA LEU A 433 -7.08 -21.50 15.83
C LEU A 433 -5.69 -21.74 15.22
N LEU A 434 -5.50 -21.37 13.96
CA LEU A 434 -4.22 -21.49 13.27
C LEU A 434 -3.13 -20.61 13.94
N SER A 435 -3.49 -19.43 14.44
CA SER A 435 -2.54 -18.55 15.15
C SER A 435 -2.05 -19.11 16.50
N LYS A 436 -2.78 -20.08 17.07
CA LYS A 436 -2.40 -20.79 18.32
C LYS A 436 -1.49 -22.00 18.04
N ILE A 437 -1.29 -22.38 16.78
CA ILE A 437 -0.33 -23.41 16.38
C ILE A 437 1.08 -22.84 16.54
N ASN A 438 2.02 -23.70 16.92
CA ASN A 438 3.41 -23.31 17.17
C ASN A 438 4.01 -22.56 15.96
N ASN A 439 4.75 -21.48 16.21
CA ASN A 439 5.37 -20.62 15.19
C ASN A 439 6.30 -21.35 14.21
N GLU A 440 6.74 -22.57 14.53
CA GLU A 440 7.51 -23.40 13.61
C GLU A 440 6.75 -23.78 12.33
N TRP A 441 5.41 -23.74 12.35
CA TRP A 441 4.57 -24.15 11.22
C TRP A 441 3.89 -22.98 10.51
N ILE A 442 3.69 -21.86 11.20
CA ILE A 442 2.99 -20.70 10.62
C ILE A 442 3.62 -19.43 11.19
N ASP A 443 3.91 -18.45 10.35
CA ASP A 443 4.42 -17.15 10.79
C ASP A 443 3.36 -16.40 11.60
N GLY A 444 3.65 -16.23 12.91
CA GLY A 444 2.73 -15.61 13.86
C GLY A 444 2.52 -14.12 13.60
N ASP A 445 3.51 -13.39 13.10
CA ASP A 445 3.41 -11.95 12.84
C ASP A 445 2.59 -11.67 11.59
N LEU A 446 2.77 -12.45 10.52
CA LEU A 446 1.91 -12.38 9.33
C LEU A 446 0.47 -12.75 9.68
N MET A 447 0.27 -13.74 10.54
CA MET A 447 -1.08 -14.11 11.00
C MET A 447 -1.74 -12.98 11.80
N LYS A 448 -1.02 -12.28 12.70
CA LYS A 448 -1.54 -11.11 13.44
C LYS A 448 -1.92 -9.97 12.50
N GLN A 449 -1.11 -9.72 11.47
CA GLN A 449 -1.43 -8.73 10.43
C GLN A 449 -2.72 -9.10 9.69
N ALA A 450 -2.90 -10.36 9.30
CA ALA A 450 -4.14 -10.84 8.69
C ALA A 450 -5.34 -10.68 9.64
N LEU A 451 -5.19 -11.09 10.90
CA LEU A 451 -6.23 -10.96 11.92
C LEU A 451 -6.68 -9.51 12.11
N SER A 452 -5.78 -8.52 12.00
CA SER A 452 -6.13 -7.10 12.13
C SER A 452 -7.19 -6.66 11.10
N VAL A 453 -7.14 -7.21 9.89
CA VAL A 453 -8.13 -6.93 8.83
C VAL A 453 -9.44 -7.69 9.12
N PHE A 454 -9.34 -8.97 9.45
CA PHE A 454 -10.55 -9.80 9.68
C PHE A 454 -11.28 -9.45 10.98
N MET A 455 -10.63 -8.92 12.00
CA MET A 455 -11.29 -8.34 13.18
C MET A 455 -12.25 -7.21 12.81
N ALA A 456 -11.86 -6.35 11.87
CA ALA A 456 -12.75 -5.32 11.37
C ALA A 456 -13.99 -5.91 10.66
N VAL A 457 -13.84 -7.03 9.94
CA VAL A 457 -14.96 -7.78 9.36
C VAL A 457 -15.89 -8.30 10.46
N VAL A 458 -15.33 -8.90 11.53
CA VAL A 458 -16.10 -9.38 12.68
C VAL A 458 -16.88 -8.27 13.35
N ILE A 459 -16.25 -7.12 13.61
CA ILE A 459 -16.94 -5.94 14.17
C ILE A 459 -18.13 -5.55 13.29
N GLY A 460 -17.91 -5.46 11.98
CA GLY A 460 -18.97 -5.11 11.03
C GLY A 460 -20.14 -6.10 11.04
N ILE A 461 -19.85 -7.39 11.06
CA ILE A 461 -20.90 -8.44 11.14
C ILE A 461 -21.65 -8.35 12.47
N ASN A 462 -20.93 -8.22 13.60
CA ASN A 462 -21.52 -8.09 14.92
C ASN A 462 -22.49 -6.91 15.00
N VAL A 463 -22.09 -5.74 14.50
CA VAL A 463 -22.94 -4.54 14.43
C VAL A 463 -24.15 -4.79 13.53
N ALA A 464 -23.98 -5.47 12.39
CA ALA A 464 -25.11 -5.81 11.51
C ALA A 464 -26.12 -6.75 12.20
N VAL A 465 -25.62 -7.72 12.99
CA VAL A 465 -26.46 -8.64 13.80
C VAL A 465 -27.22 -7.89 14.87
N ILE A 466 -26.57 -6.98 15.60
CA ILE A 466 -27.19 -6.13 16.62
C ILE A 466 -28.29 -5.27 16.00
N ILE A 467 -28.01 -4.58 14.89
CA ILE A 467 -29.01 -3.77 14.17
C ILE A 467 -30.20 -4.64 13.77
N ARG A 468 -29.96 -5.85 13.30
CA ARG A 468 -31.04 -6.77 12.89
C ARG A 468 -31.88 -7.24 14.10
N LEU A 469 -31.25 -7.45 15.25
CA LEU A 469 -31.95 -7.85 16.47
C LEU A 469 -32.98 -6.78 16.90
N PHE A 470 -32.63 -5.50 16.77
CA PHE A 470 -33.49 -4.36 17.10
C PHE A 470 -34.29 -3.84 15.90
N ASN A 471 -34.54 -4.67 14.88
CA ASN A 471 -35.08 -4.28 13.59
C ASN A 471 -36.38 -3.43 13.62
N PRO A 472 -37.39 -3.67 14.48
CA PRO A 472 -38.59 -2.80 14.48
C PRO A 472 -38.25 -1.33 14.75
N LEU A 473 -37.24 -1.08 15.61
CA LEU A 473 -36.81 0.27 15.99
C LEU A 473 -35.82 0.87 14.98
N THR A 474 -35.09 0.03 14.23
CA THR A 474 -33.92 0.44 13.43
C THR A 474 -34.16 0.40 11.91
N VAL A 475 -35.32 0.03 11.41
CA VAL A 475 -35.64 -0.05 9.97
C VAL A 475 -35.28 1.23 9.22
N LYS A 476 -35.50 2.40 9.82
CA LYS A 476 -35.09 3.68 9.22
C LYS A 476 -33.60 3.92 9.25
N LEU A 477 -32.89 3.40 10.27
CA LEU A 477 -31.45 3.55 10.43
C LEU A 477 -30.65 2.62 9.50
N ASN A 478 -31.26 1.50 9.10
CA ASN A 478 -30.61 0.52 8.21
C ASN A 478 -30.54 0.98 6.74
N ARG A 479 -31.30 2.02 6.37
CA ARG A 479 -31.19 2.66 5.06
C ARG A 479 -30.08 3.71 5.09
N LEU A 480 -29.53 4.04 3.92
CA LEU A 480 -28.60 5.16 3.75
C LEU A 480 -29.28 6.48 4.13
N ASN A 481 -29.26 6.79 5.43
CA ASN A 481 -29.74 8.05 6.00
C ASN A 481 -28.52 8.95 6.26
N PRO A 482 -28.42 10.14 5.66
CA PRO A 482 -27.28 11.04 5.85
C PRO A 482 -27.00 11.37 7.32
N ILE A 483 -28.05 11.53 8.12
CA ILE A 483 -27.92 11.85 9.56
C ILE A 483 -27.34 10.67 10.33
N ALA A 484 -27.82 9.45 10.09
CA ALA A 484 -27.31 8.25 10.73
C ALA A 484 -25.85 7.98 10.32
N VAL A 485 -25.51 8.21 9.06
CA VAL A 485 -24.15 8.12 8.53
C VAL A 485 -23.23 9.12 9.23
N ALA A 486 -23.61 10.40 9.28
CA ALA A 486 -22.82 11.45 9.93
C ALA A 486 -22.65 11.18 11.43
N ALA A 487 -23.71 10.77 12.13
CA ALA A 487 -23.66 10.42 13.55
C ALA A 487 -22.74 9.22 13.81
N THR A 488 -22.76 8.19 12.94
CA THR A 488 -21.87 7.02 13.06
C THR A 488 -20.40 7.41 12.86
N VAL A 489 -20.10 8.21 11.82
CA VAL A 489 -18.74 8.69 11.55
C VAL A 489 -18.24 9.55 12.71
N ALA A 490 -19.06 10.52 13.17
CA ALA A 490 -18.69 11.39 14.30
C ALA A 490 -18.51 10.59 15.61
N GLY A 491 -19.38 9.62 15.87
CA GLY A 491 -19.28 8.73 17.03
C GLY A 491 -17.99 7.90 17.01
N MET A 492 -17.64 7.32 15.85
CA MET A 492 -16.39 6.55 15.71
C MET A 492 -15.15 7.42 15.89
N LEU A 493 -15.14 8.64 15.33
CA LEU A 493 -14.07 9.60 15.52
C LEU A 493 -13.94 10.02 17.00
N TYR A 494 -15.05 10.29 17.66
CA TYR A 494 -15.06 10.64 19.09
C TYR A 494 -14.51 9.49 19.94
N LEU A 495 -14.98 8.28 19.73
CA LEU A 495 -14.50 7.10 20.45
C LEU A 495 -12.99 6.87 20.21
N ALA A 496 -12.53 7.00 18.96
CA ALA A 496 -11.12 6.85 18.63
C ALA A 496 -10.24 7.86 19.37
N VAL A 497 -10.61 9.13 19.38
CA VAL A 497 -9.84 10.18 20.07
C VAL A 497 -9.93 10.01 21.58
N TYR A 498 -11.10 9.74 22.14
CA TYR A 498 -11.30 9.67 23.60
C TYR A 498 -10.56 8.48 24.22
N TYR A 499 -10.77 7.26 23.69
CA TYR A 499 -10.19 6.05 24.29
C TYR A 499 -8.72 5.83 23.94
N GLN A 500 -8.19 6.48 22.91
CA GLN A 500 -6.81 6.27 22.47
C GLN A 500 -5.90 7.47 22.76
N LYS A 501 -6.40 8.49 23.49
CA LYS A 501 -5.66 9.72 23.79
C LYS A 501 -4.29 9.45 24.41
N ASP A 502 -4.23 8.62 25.43
CA ASP A 502 -2.98 8.33 26.14
C ASP A 502 -2.02 7.49 25.30
N THR A 503 -2.56 6.57 24.49
CA THR A 503 -1.75 5.79 23.57
C THR A 503 -1.23 6.65 22.41
N ILE A 504 -2.05 7.54 21.87
CA ILE A 504 -1.64 8.50 20.85
C ILE A 504 -0.51 9.39 21.37
N SER A 505 -0.63 9.92 22.61
CA SER A 505 0.41 10.77 23.19
C SER A 505 1.74 10.02 23.35
N LYS A 506 1.72 8.76 23.78
CA LYS A 506 2.92 7.92 23.89
C LYS A 506 3.55 7.65 22.51
N LEU A 507 2.74 7.35 21.50
CA LEU A 507 3.23 7.13 20.14
C LEU A 507 3.82 8.39 19.51
N THR A 508 3.25 9.55 19.80
CA THR A 508 3.74 10.83 19.25
C THR A 508 5.00 11.36 19.93
N LEU A 509 5.37 10.82 21.06
CA LEU A 509 6.66 11.10 21.73
C LEU A 509 7.82 10.27 21.13
N ALA A 510 7.52 9.25 20.33
CA ALA A 510 8.54 8.50 19.61
C ALA A 510 9.27 9.39 18.60
N ASP A 511 10.54 9.14 18.42
CA ASP A 511 11.54 9.97 17.75
C ASP A 511 11.12 10.52 16.38
N THR A 512 11.38 11.80 16.19
CA THR A 512 11.10 12.52 14.94
C THR A 512 12.33 12.69 14.05
N THR A 513 13.46 12.10 14.41
CA THR A 513 14.75 12.20 13.72
C THR A 513 14.68 11.84 12.24
N PRO A 514 14.04 10.75 11.82
CA PRO A 514 13.96 10.36 10.40
C PRO A 514 13.43 11.46 9.48
N LYS A 515 12.38 12.17 9.90
CA LYS A 515 11.82 13.24 9.08
C LYS A 515 12.78 14.38 8.85
N GLN A 516 13.54 14.74 9.86
CA GLN A 516 14.49 15.84 9.79
C GLN A 516 15.69 15.51 8.90
N VAL A 517 16.12 14.25 8.93
CA VAL A 517 17.14 13.73 8.02
C VAL A 517 16.62 13.76 6.59
N LEU A 518 15.38 13.31 6.35
CA LEU A 518 14.76 13.35 5.02
C LEU A 518 14.62 14.78 4.49
N ASP A 519 14.23 15.73 5.33
CA ASP A 519 14.14 17.15 4.95
C ASP A 519 15.54 17.71 4.58
N ALA A 520 16.59 17.27 5.26
CA ALA A 520 17.97 17.64 4.93
C ALA A 520 18.40 17.04 3.58
N TYR A 521 18.11 15.75 3.33
CA TYR A 521 18.41 15.10 2.05
C TYR A 521 17.60 15.70 0.88
N ASP A 522 16.35 16.09 1.10
CA ASP A 522 15.56 16.80 0.10
C ASP A 522 16.22 18.14 -0.29
N LYS A 523 16.73 18.89 0.69
CA LYS A 523 17.48 20.12 0.43
C LYS A 523 18.78 19.83 -0.33
N ILE A 524 19.51 18.77 0.05
CA ILE A 524 20.73 18.35 -0.64
C ILE A 524 20.45 18.02 -2.10
N SER A 525 19.44 17.20 -2.37
CA SER A 525 19.08 16.77 -3.72
C SER A 525 18.66 17.91 -4.66
N ARG A 526 18.18 19.03 -4.09
CA ARG A 526 17.84 20.26 -4.83
C ARG A 526 19.03 21.19 -5.03
N THR A 527 20.08 21.02 -4.23
CA THR A 527 21.23 21.92 -4.25
C THR A 527 22.38 21.34 -5.06
N TYR A 528 22.60 20.03 -5.01
CA TYR A 528 23.76 19.38 -5.59
C TYR A 528 23.37 18.37 -6.68
N PHE A 529 24.23 18.25 -7.69
CA PHE A 529 24.14 17.15 -8.65
C PHE A 529 24.56 15.83 -8.02
N PRO A 530 23.97 14.70 -8.45
CA PRO A 530 24.43 13.38 -8.05
C PRO A 530 25.94 13.25 -8.23
N PHE A 531 26.61 12.63 -7.26
CA PHE A 531 28.05 12.39 -7.24
C PHE A 531 28.97 13.63 -7.24
N SER A 532 28.41 14.83 -7.02
CA SER A 532 29.22 16.04 -6.82
C SER A 532 29.62 16.28 -5.36
N TYR A 533 29.11 15.48 -4.43
CA TYR A 533 29.30 15.66 -3.00
C TYR A 533 29.41 14.31 -2.27
N ALA A 534 29.97 14.35 -1.06
CA ALA A 534 29.92 13.23 -0.13
C ALA A 534 29.09 13.61 1.11
N VAL A 535 28.52 12.60 1.74
CA VAL A 535 27.81 12.76 3.01
C VAL A 535 28.51 11.98 4.08
N VAL A 536 28.75 12.64 5.23
CA VAL A 536 29.23 11.99 6.44
C VAL A 536 28.05 11.84 7.37
N ASN A 537 27.66 10.61 7.62
CA ASN A 537 26.52 10.26 8.45
C ASN A 537 26.73 8.87 9.09
N ASP A 538 25.75 8.40 9.86
CA ASP A 538 25.69 7.02 10.30
C ASP A 538 25.28 6.06 9.15
N TYR A 539 25.40 4.77 9.38
CA TYR A 539 25.05 3.76 8.37
C TYR A 539 23.58 3.77 7.97
N THR A 540 22.70 4.31 8.82
CA THR A 540 21.26 4.28 8.59
C THR A 540 20.81 5.18 7.46
N ALA A 541 21.53 6.27 7.23
CA ALA A 541 21.24 7.21 6.14
C ALA A 541 21.96 6.88 4.83
N GLN A 542 22.90 5.92 4.86
CA GLN A 542 23.73 5.56 3.70
C GLN A 542 22.92 5.31 2.45
N THR A 543 21.80 4.73 2.58
CA THR A 543 21.07 4.14 1.46
C THR A 543 20.03 5.05 0.84
N ILE A 544 19.53 6.08 1.52
CA ILE A 544 18.77 7.17 0.87
C ILE A 544 19.60 7.76 -0.27
N SER A 545 20.87 7.52 -0.21
CA SER A 545 21.88 8.19 -0.99
C SER A 545 22.74 7.29 -1.85
N THR A 546 22.59 5.96 -1.81
CA THR A 546 23.49 5.00 -2.45
C THR A 546 23.76 5.27 -3.93
N ASN A 547 22.84 5.90 -4.64
CA ASN A 547 22.99 6.23 -6.05
C ASN A 547 23.07 7.73 -6.34
N LYS A 548 23.34 8.56 -5.33
CA LYS A 548 23.31 10.01 -5.47
C LYS A 548 24.57 10.72 -4.99
N HIS A 549 25.33 10.09 -4.08
CA HIS A 549 26.55 10.68 -3.52
C HIS A 549 27.53 9.61 -3.00
N PHE A 550 28.74 10.05 -2.68
CA PHE A 550 29.69 9.24 -1.94
C PHE A 550 29.33 9.29 -0.45
N PHE A 551 29.31 8.11 0.19
CA PHE A 551 29.08 8.01 1.62
C PHE A 551 30.42 7.83 2.36
N VAL A 552 30.56 8.54 3.47
CA VAL A 552 31.68 8.42 4.41
C VAL A 552 31.08 8.21 5.79
N ASN A 553 31.44 7.13 6.47
CA ASN A 553 31.02 6.97 7.86
C ASN A 553 31.82 7.87 8.82
N TYR A 554 31.34 8.05 10.04
CA TYR A 554 32.02 8.92 11.01
C TYR A 554 33.43 8.43 11.37
N ALA A 555 33.66 7.12 11.45
CA ALA A 555 34.97 6.57 11.77
C ALA A 555 35.99 6.89 10.67
N ASP A 556 35.63 6.69 9.41
CA ASP A 556 36.48 7.04 8.26
C ASP A 556 36.73 8.53 8.17
N PHE A 557 35.70 9.36 8.43
CA PHE A 557 35.86 10.81 8.48
C PHE A 557 36.83 11.26 9.59
N MET A 558 36.78 10.61 10.74
CA MET A 558 37.65 10.94 11.86
C MET A 558 39.08 10.46 11.69
N ASN A 559 39.27 9.26 11.13
CA ASN A 559 40.54 8.59 11.06
C ASN A 559 41.30 8.91 9.76
N ASP A 560 40.63 8.80 8.62
CA ASP A 560 41.27 8.81 7.31
C ASP A 560 41.19 10.16 6.60
N TYR A 561 40.07 10.88 6.76
CA TYR A 561 39.84 12.13 6.05
C TYR A 561 40.91 13.20 6.31
N PRO A 562 41.47 13.40 7.53
CA PRO A 562 42.53 14.37 7.76
C PRO A 562 43.80 14.10 6.99
N ALA A 563 44.15 12.84 6.79
CA ALA A 563 45.30 12.44 6.00
C ALA A 563 45.06 12.67 4.51
N LEU A 564 43.89 12.24 4.02
CA LEU A 564 43.44 12.47 2.64
C LEU A 564 43.37 13.97 2.31
N ASP A 565 42.80 14.78 3.22
CA ASP A 565 42.78 16.22 3.13
C ASP A 565 44.18 16.83 2.97
N SER A 566 45.13 16.39 3.77
CA SER A 566 46.51 16.87 3.71
C SER A 566 47.17 16.52 2.37
N ILE A 567 47.00 15.30 1.88
CA ILE A 567 47.56 14.84 0.60
C ILE A 567 46.93 15.60 -0.57
N TYR A 568 45.61 15.74 -0.56
CA TYR A 568 44.85 16.43 -1.61
C TYR A 568 45.32 17.88 -1.77
N PHE A 569 45.37 18.64 -0.68
CA PHE A 569 45.74 20.04 -0.72
C PHE A 569 47.24 20.28 -0.96
N LYS A 570 48.09 19.33 -0.64
CA LYS A 570 49.50 19.39 -1.01
C LYS A 570 49.73 19.22 -2.51
N ASN A 571 48.84 18.52 -3.19
CA ASN A 571 48.97 18.16 -4.59
C ASN A 571 47.89 18.79 -5.50
N HIS A 572 47.08 19.75 -4.98
CA HIS A 572 45.90 20.26 -5.68
C HIS A 572 46.21 20.87 -7.05
N ASP A 573 47.42 21.43 -7.25
CA ASP A 573 47.87 22.02 -8.51
C ASP A 573 48.48 20.96 -9.47
N ASN A 574 48.52 19.69 -9.12
CA ASN A 574 49.12 18.64 -9.92
C ASN A 574 48.12 17.62 -10.47
N PRO A 575 47.44 17.89 -11.60
CA PRO A 575 46.46 16.98 -12.19
C PRO A 575 47.05 15.62 -12.60
N LYS A 576 48.35 15.52 -12.86
CA LYS A 576 49.03 14.28 -13.22
C LYS A 576 49.10 13.33 -11.99
N PHE A 577 49.23 13.90 -10.79
CA PHE A 577 49.22 13.12 -9.56
C PHE A 577 47.88 12.45 -9.38
N PHE A 578 46.75 13.17 -9.52
CA PHE A 578 45.40 12.62 -9.35
C PHE A 578 44.97 11.64 -10.45
N LYS A 579 45.51 11.75 -11.67
CA LYS A 579 45.34 10.70 -12.68
C LYS A 579 45.98 9.38 -12.33
N LYS A 580 47.12 9.42 -11.60
CA LYS A 580 47.83 8.20 -11.12
C LYS A 580 47.24 7.68 -9.80
N HIS A 581 46.68 8.56 -9.00
CA HIS A 581 46.19 8.31 -7.65
C HIS A 581 44.80 8.86 -7.46
N PRO A 582 43.75 8.29 -8.13
CA PRO A 582 42.39 8.74 -8.03
C PRO A 582 41.78 8.59 -6.62
N GLU A 583 42.36 7.71 -5.80
CA GLU A 583 41.98 7.47 -4.40
C GLU A 583 42.18 8.69 -3.49
N TYR A 584 43.02 9.65 -3.88
CA TYR A 584 43.28 10.88 -3.11
C TYR A 584 42.43 12.08 -3.56
N VAL A 585 41.53 11.88 -4.52
CA VAL A 585 40.63 12.95 -4.95
C VAL A 585 39.52 13.11 -3.93
N LEU A 586 39.43 14.31 -3.33
CA LEU A 586 38.34 14.59 -2.41
C LEU A 586 37.07 15.01 -3.17
N PRO A 587 35.89 14.69 -2.63
CA PRO A 587 34.63 15.25 -3.13
C PRO A 587 34.63 16.76 -3.03
N LYS A 588 34.02 17.44 -3.98
CA LYS A 588 33.97 18.91 -4.05
C LYS A 588 33.36 19.54 -2.79
N SER A 589 32.34 18.90 -2.25
CA SER A 589 31.73 19.22 -0.94
C SER A 589 31.58 17.97 -0.10
N VAL A 590 31.73 18.16 1.19
CA VAL A 590 31.39 17.15 2.21
C VAL A 590 30.34 17.71 3.13
N LEU A 591 29.22 17.00 3.23
CA LEU A 591 28.07 17.35 4.05
C LEU A 591 28.09 16.51 5.33
N LEU A 592 28.45 17.13 6.45
CA LEU A 592 28.60 16.47 7.72
C LEU A 592 27.33 16.63 8.57
N PHE A 593 26.68 15.53 8.87
CA PHE A 593 25.51 15.50 9.75
C PHE A 593 25.94 15.45 11.20
N ILE A 594 25.32 16.27 12.03
CA ILE A 594 25.47 16.26 13.50
C ILE A 594 24.08 16.23 14.11
N PHE A 595 23.84 15.25 14.98
CA PHE A 595 22.57 15.06 15.67
C PHE A 595 22.69 15.64 17.09
N ASN A 596 21.74 16.48 17.50
CA ASN A 596 21.67 17.09 18.82
C ASN A 596 20.72 16.28 19.71
N GLY A 597 21.29 15.58 20.69
CA GLY A 597 20.55 15.07 21.85
C GLY A 597 19.61 13.88 21.61
N THR A 598 19.73 13.16 20.52
CA THR A 598 19.02 11.89 20.30
C THR A 598 19.99 10.73 20.39
N PRO A 599 19.65 9.65 21.13
CA PRO A 599 20.36 8.39 20.99
C PRO A 599 20.28 7.93 19.54
N ASP A 600 21.31 7.28 19.10
CA ASP A 600 21.37 6.63 17.78
C ASP A 600 20.06 5.85 17.52
N MET A 601 19.56 5.84 16.26
CA MET A 601 18.30 5.17 15.90
C MET A 601 18.24 3.69 16.32
N TYR A 602 19.37 3.09 16.64
CA TYR A 602 19.49 1.70 17.11
C TYR A 602 19.63 1.56 18.63
N GLY A 603 19.59 2.67 19.40
CA GLY A 603 19.77 2.61 20.86
C GLY A 603 21.19 2.17 21.29
N GLU A 604 22.13 2.09 20.37
CA GLU A 604 23.54 1.94 20.72
C GLU A 604 24.01 3.26 21.28
N GLU A 605 24.49 3.26 22.51
CA GLU A 605 25.24 4.35 23.15
C GLU A 605 26.58 4.55 22.38
N ASN A 606 26.51 5.00 21.15
CA ASN A 606 27.65 5.62 20.52
C ASN A 606 27.90 6.90 21.29
N GLY A 607 28.92 6.89 22.12
CA GLY A 607 29.29 8.03 22.95
C GLY A 607 29.29 9.30 22.10
N ASP A 608 28.89 10.42 22.68
CA ASP A 608 28.66 11.70 21.99
C ASP A 608 29.83 12.05 21.02
N ILE A 609 29.65 11.65 19.74
CA ILE A 609 30.61 11.86 18.65
C ILE A 609 30.70 13.35 18.30
N SER A 610 29.70 14.14 18.68
CA SER A 610 29.58 15.56 18.34
C SER A 610 30.81 16.40 18.76
N PRO A 611 31.38 16.28 20.00
CA PRO A 611 32.57 17.02 20.36
C PRO A 611 33.80 16.69 19.53
N ALA A 612 33.99 15.41 19.19
CA ALA A 612 35.09 14.96 18.37
C ALA A 612 34.98 15.47 16.93
N LEU A 613 33.77 15.43 16.35
CA LEU A 613 33.48 16.00 15.03
C LEU A 613 33.71 17.52 14.99
N MET A 614 33.28 18.24 16.02
CA MET A 614 33.51 19.70 16.11
C MET A 614 35.01 20.01 16.19
N LYS A 615 35.79 19.26 16.94
CA LYS A 615 37.23 19.38 16.99
C LYS A 615 37.88 19.13 15.62
N GLN A 616 37.43 18.13 14.90
CA GLN A 616 37.86 17.82 13.55
C GLN A 616 37.59 18.99 12.59
N MET A 617 36.37 19.53 12.63
CA MET A 617 36.01 20.69 11.82
C MET A 617 36.84 21.92 12.13
N ASP A 618 37.15 22.19 13.42
CA ASP A 618 38.00 23.29 13.81
C ASP A 618 39.44 23.12 13.30
N MET A 619 39.93 21.88 13.23
CA MET A 619 41.23 21.58 12.65
C MET A 619 41.22 21.87 11.12
N LEU A 620 40.16 21.47 10.42
CA LEU A 620 40.00 21.75 8.99
C LEU A 620 39.87 23.27 8.72
N LYS A 621 39.16 24.02 9.56
CA LYS A 621 39.13 25.50 9.50
C LYS A 621 40.52 26.12 9.64
N LYS A 622 41.32 25.66 10.62
CA LYS A 622 42.70 26.12 10.81
C LYS A 622 43.58 25.82 9.60
N ARG A 623 43.26 24.77 8.81
CA ARG A 623 43.90 24.46 7.53
C ARG A 623 43.36 25.27 6.34
N GLY A 624 42.47 26.26 6.58
CA GLY A 624 41.93 27.13 5.55
C GLY A 624 40.70 26.61 4.82
N ARG A 625 40.04 25.52 5.31
CA ARG A 625 38.81 25.03 4.69
C ARG A 625 37.65 25.94 5.01
N LYS A 626 36.81 26.19 4.01
CA LYS A 626 35.56 26.94 4.20
C LYS A 626 34.50 25.99 4.71
N ILE A 627 33.99 26.25 5.92
CA ILE A 627 32.95 25.45 6.55
C ILE A 627 31.77 26.35 6.88
N GLY A 628 30.60 26.00 6.37
CA GLY A 628 29.33 26.71 6.59
C GLY A 628 28.24 25.80 7.12
N VAL A 629 27.17 26.37 7.63
CA VAL A 629 25.95 25.64 8.00
C VAL A 629 25.08 25.52 6.75
N PHE A 630 24.90 24.29 6.28
CA PHE A 630 24.05 24.02 5.12
C PHE A 630 22.58 23.89 5.52
N TYR A 631 22.30 23.13 6.59
CA TYR A 631 20.95 22.90 7.08
C TYR A 631 20.94 22.88 8.61
N THR A 632 19.89 23.38 9.22
CA THR A 632 19.71 23.31 10.68
C THR A 632 18.25 23.14 11.04
N ASN A 633 17.99 22.24 11.97
CA ASN A 633 16.72 22.01 12.63
C ASN A 633 17.01 21.72 14.12
N LYS A 634 15.96 21.56 14.96
CA LYS A 634 16.12 21.33 16.41
C LYS A 634 17.08 20.17 16.73
N ASN A 635 17.01 19.07 15.96
CA ASN A 635 17.72 17.83 16.27
C ASN A 635 18.84 17.50 15.26
N VAL A 636 18.88 18.15 14.09
CA VAL A 636 19.86 17.85 13.04
C VAL A 636 20.50 19.14 12.54
N LYS A 637 21.81 19.14 12.47
CA LYS A 637 22.58 20.20 11.86
C LYS A 637 23.53 19.62 10.84
N VAL A 638 23.51 20.15 9.62
CA VAL A 638 24.38 19.72 8.54
C VAL A 638 25.36 20.83 8.22
N TYR A 639 26.64 20.51 8.31
CA TYR A 639 27.72 21.42 7.91
C TYR A 639 28.21 21.06 6.53
N GLU A 640 28.55 22.07 5.73
CA GLU A 640 29.20 21.91 4.45
C GLU A 640 30.68 22.25 4.59
N ILE A 641 31.56 21.32 4.21
CA ILE A 641 32.99 21.51 4.06
C ILE A 641 33.28 21.64 2.57
N VAL A 642 33.70 22.81 2.12
CA VAL A 642 33.98 23.09 0.72
C VAL A 642 35.44 22.79 0.44
N ASN A 643 35.69 21.78 -0.42
CA ASN A 643 37.04 21.38 -0.84
C ASN A 643 37.48 22.12 -2.12
N GLU A 644 36.56 22.34 -3.05
CA GLU A 644 36.79 23.16 -4.26
C GLU A 644 35.82 24.33 -4.30
N ALA A 645 36.32 25.53 -4.57
CA ALA A 645 35.50 26.64 -5.00
C ALA A 645 34.92 26.34 -6.39
N TYR A 646 33.75 26.86 -6.72
CA TYR A 646 33.08 26.65 -8.02
C TYR A 646 32.58 25.20 -8.22
N GLN A 647 31.73 24.77 -7.35
CA GLN A 647 30.98 23.53 -7.55
C GLN A 647 29.82 23.77 -8.51
N SER A 648 29.53 22.80 -9.37
CA SER A 648 28.28 22.80 -10.10
C SER A 648 27.14 22.47 -9.14
N LYS A 649 26.49 23.52 -8.64
CA LYS A 649 25.23 23.45 -7.92
C LYS A 649 24.08 23.57 -8.92
N VAL A 650 22.96 22.93 -8.63
CA VAL A 650 21.77 23.02 -9.50
C VAL A 650 21.37 24.46 -9.81
N PRO A 651 21.42 25.42 -8.85
CA PRO A 651 21.13 26.82 -9.14
C PRO A 651 22.11 27.49 -10.15
N ASP A 652 23.35 27.02 -10.22
CA ASP A 652 24.39 27.64 -11.08
C ASP A 652 24.21 27.27 -12.57
N LEU A 653 23.30 26.34 -12.89
CA LEU A 653 23.00 25.98 -14.30
C LEU A 653 21.74 26.66 -14.84
N ILE A 654 20.98 27.34 -14.03
CA ILE A 654 19.69 27.92 -14.43
C ILE A 654 19.86 29.39 -14.85
N PHE A 655 21.07 29.97 -14.74
CA PHE A 655 21.37 31.36 -15.10
C PHE A 655 22.56 31.50 -16.05
#